data_1e73915de13601c5fa71740107bfe835
#
_entry.id   1e73915de13601c5fa71740107bfe835
#
_cell.length_a   1.000
_cell.length_b   1.000
_cell.length_c   1.000
_cell.angle_alpha   90.00
_cell.angle_beta   90.00
_cell.angle_gamma   90.00
#
_symmetry.space_group_name_H-M   'P 1'
#
loop_
_entity.id
_entity.type
_entity.pdbx_description
1 polymer ?
#
loop_
_entity_poly.entity_id
_entity_poly.type
_entity_poly.pdbx_seq_one_letter_code
_entity_poly.pdbx_strand_id
1 'polypeptide(L)'
;MHSAVAFLISLAVITQAVAATLPLVTPAKVSMSAERLAFIDAAVGEAIEKKETPGAVVLVARRGGVVWRKAYGSRAILPQREAMTPDTIFDLASLTKIVATATSVMILVERGKVRLGDPASLYIPELKGEGREKITIEQLLTHRSGFAPDFDLSEPWSGYEEMLKRLYREPLRSAPGTRFVYSDINFITLGEVVRRVSGQPLDEFARRNIYEPLGMRDTGFRRIGEGNLPRPRTDAATLARIAPTENVRGVKSYLGGTGEQGSEGDRILRGEVHDPTSYRMGGVAGHAGLFSTADDLAIFCQMILNGGEYGGVRILSPLAVAEMTRPRQVTEEGGARGLGWDIHTSFSSNRGDLFPLGSFGHTGFTGTSIWLDPASETFVVFLSNRVHPNGKGDVSPLRARVANIAAAAVTDAGATARAELEQTRYIENMLAGLREFTFTTAEARRSEAGGLLAPADAEVLNGVDVLERDGFKELQNLRVGLITNQTGRDRAGRQTIDVLREAPGVKLAALFSPEHGIRGLADEKVSDTTDEKTGLPIYSLYGETRRPRPEQLKNLDALVYDIQDVGVRFYTYVSTLGYALEEAAKARIPLFVLDRPNPIGGVEVEGPVADADKLSFTAYHTIPVRHGMTVGELARLYNAQRKIACDLRVVKMENWRRAMWFDATGQTWVNPSPNMRSLTEAALYPGVGLLETTNLSVGRGTDTPFELVGAPWLDGQKLAAYLNARGLEGVRFIPVRFTPRASVFKDKECGGVNLFITDRARFRPVRAGLEIAVALRRLFPQDWKVEDYARLLVNSETLERVRRADDAEEIIRSWQPRLDEFRRARAQALLYR
;
A
#
# COMPACT_ATOMS: atom_id res chain seq x y z
N MET A 1 9.94 71.53 -25.42
CA MET A 1 8.94 71.02 -24.46
C MET A 1 9.17 69.50 -24.32
N HIS A 2 9.93 69.08 -23.34
CA HIS A 2 10.26 67.69 -23.09
C HIS A 2 9.49 67.26 -21.82
N SER A 3 8.56 66.34 -21.95
CA SER A 3 7.86 65.74 -20.82
C SER A 3 8.63 64.47 -20.37
N ALA A 4 9.22 64.53 -19.19
CA ALA A 4 9.82 63.39 -18.54
C ALA A 4 8.69 62.63 -17.80
N VAL A 5 8.50 61.35 -18.15
CA VAL A 5 7.63 60.40 -17.43
C VAL A 5 8.49 59.68 -16.40
N ALA A 6 8.26 59.95 -15.12
CA ALA A 6 8.91 59.26 -14.03
C ALA A 6 8.18 57.93 -13.75
N PHE A 7 8.86 56.80 -13.93
CA PHE A 7 8.38 55.47 -13.54
C PHE A 7 8.71 55.24 -12.05
N LEU A 8 7.70 55.27 -11.20
CA LEU A 8 7.78 54.85 -9.78
C LEU A 8 7.73 53.33 -9.73
N ILE A 9 8.87 52.67 -9.52
CA ILE A 9 8.94 51.25 -9.14
C ILE A 9 8.64 51.13 -7.65
N SER A 10 7.41 50.73 -7.31
CA SER A 10 7.05 50.32 -5.95
C SER A 10 7.72 48.99 -5.63
N LEU A 11 8.79 49.02 -4.82
CA LEU A 11 9.40 47.85 -4.23
C LEU A 11 8.45 47.33 -3.15
N ALA A 12 7.62 46.32 -3.44
CA ALA A 12 6.86 45.59 -2.44
C ALA A 12 7.85 44.73 -1.65
N VAL A 13 8.27 45.22 -0.48
CA VAL A 13 8.94 44.38 0.49
C VAL A 13 7.92 43.38 1.02
N ILE A 14 7.95 42.15 0.48
CA ILE A 14 7.22 41.03 1.04
C ILE A 14 7.93 40.68 2.36
N THR A 15 7.48 41.26 3.46
CA THR A 15 7.80 40.75 4.78
C THR A 15 7.15 39.38 4.90
N GLN A 16 7.96 38.30 4.72
CA GLN A 16 7.53 36.96 5.11
C GLN A 16 7.21 37.01 6.60
N ALA A 17 5.93 36.84 6.91
CA ALA A 17 5.50 36.67 8.29
C ALA A 17 6.17 35.39 8.84
N VAL A 18 7.09 35.54 9.78
CA VAL A 18 7.68 34.39 10.49
C VAL A 18 6.53 33.73 11.26
N ALA A 19 6.31 32.44 11.03
CA ALA A 19 5.25 31.70 11.70
C ALA A 19 5.41 31.83 13.23
N ALA A 20 4.34 32.22 13.91
CA ALA A 20 4.33 32.35 15.36
C ALA A 20 4.30 30.93 16.01
N THR A 21 4.87 30.81 17.22
CA THR A 21 4.74 29.59 18.03
C THR A 21 3.26 29.24 18.28
N LEU A 22 2.94 27.96 18.46
CA LEU A 22 1.58 27.55 18.78
C LEU A 22 1.12 28.22 20.08
N PRO A 23 -0.14 28.74 20.12
CA PRO A 23 -0.67 29.38 21.29
C PRO A 23 -0.92 28.38 22.44
N LEU A 24 -0.60 28.78 23.66
CA LEU A 24 -1.04 28.06 24.85
C LEU A 24 -2.53 28.30 25.04
N VAL A 25 -3.31 27.24 25.16
CA VAL A 25 -4.76 27.31 25.36
C VAL A 25 -5.19 26.44 26.55
N THR A 26 -6.34 26.74 27.13
CA THR A 26 -6.93 25.85 28.14
C THR A 26 -7.39 24.56 27.47
N PRO A 27 -7.20 23.37 28.08
CA PRO A 27 -7.60 22.09 27.51
C PRO A 27 -9.06 22.07 27.06
N ALA A 28 -9.98 22.66 27.81
CA ALA A 28 -11.41 22.73 27.46
C ALA A 28 -11.67 23.43 26.12
N LYS A 29 -10.84 24.39 25.69
CA LYS A 29 -11.02 25.14 24.44
C LYS A 29 -10.85 24.22 23.21
N VAL A 30 -10.11 23.16 23.35
CA VAL A 30 -9.88 22.16 22.30
C VAL A 30 -10.44 20.80 22.70
N SER A 31 -11.45 20.78 23.55
CA SER A 31 -12.16 19.57 24.02
C SER A 31 -11.22 18.50 24.60
N MET A 32 -10.37 18.93 25.55
CA MET A 32 -9.53 18.02 26.35
C MET A 32 -9.77 18.22 27.86
N SER A 33 -9.57 17.13 28.64
CA SER A 33 -9.67 17.15 30.11
C SER A 33 -8.33 17.56 30.73
N ALA A 34 -8.34 18.68 31.47
CA ALA A 34 -7.18 19.12 32.26
C ALA A 34 -6.82 18.13 33.37
N GLU A 35 -7.85 17.54 34.01
CA GLU A 35 -7.68 16.55 35.08
C GLU A 35 -6.94 15.30 34.58
N ARG A 36 -7.31 14.79 33.39
CA ARG A 36 -6.62 13.63 32.79
C ARG A 36 -5.21 13.96 32.36
N LEU A 37 -4.97 15.13 31.75
CA LEU A 37 -3.62 15.58 31.40
C LEU A 37 -2.69 15.67 32.62
N ALA A 38 -3.23 16.02 33.80
CA ALA A 38 -2.42 16.10 35.02
C ALA A 38 -1.79 14.77 35.44
N PHE A 39 -2.29 13.62 34.99
CA PHE A 39 -1.63 12.32 35.21
C PHE A 39 -0.24 12.22 34.59
N ILE A 40 0.08 13.10 33.61
CA ILE A 40 1.44 13.18 33.03
C ILE A 40 2.46 13.54 34.13
N ASP A 41 2.09 14.38 35.08
CA ASP A 41 2.99 14.76 36.18
C ASP A 41 3.43 13.55 36.99
N ALA A 42 2.48 12.70 37.39
CA ALA A 42 2.78 11.49 38.14
C ALA A 42 3.59 10.49 37.31
N ALA A 43 3.24 10.30 36.02
CA ALA A 43 3.93 9.36 35.15
C ALA A 43 5.40 9.73 34.96
N VAL A 44 5.69 11.02 34.72
CA VAL A 44 7.08 11.49 34.51
C VAL A 44 7.85 11.55 35.82
N GLY A 45 7.21 11.97 36.93
CA GLY A 45 7.81 11.98 38.26
C GLY A 45 8.29 10.59 38.68
N GLU A 46 7.44 9.58 38.52
CA GLU A 46 7.77 8.17 38.82
C GLU A 46 8.96 7.65 38.00
N ALA A 47 9.01 7.97 36.71
CA ALA A 47 10.12 7.54 35.83
C ALA A 47 11.46 8.21 36.25
N ILE A 48 11.43 9.48 36.68
CA ILE A 48 12.62 10.18 37.21
C ILE A 48 13.06 9.54 38.52
N GLU A 49 12.15 9.22 39.44
CA GLU A 49 12.45 8.53 40.70
C GLU A 49 13.08 7.15 40.47
N LYS A 50 12.57 6.41 39.47
CA LYS A 50 13.12 5.12 39.03
C LYS A 50 14.43 5.25 38.24
N LYS A 51 14.92 6.45 37.97
CA LYS A 51 16.12 6.74 37.19
C LYS A 51 16.07 6.25 35.74
N GLU A 52 14.86 6.16 35.17
CA GLU A 52 14.65 5.84 33.75
C GLU A 52 15.09 7.00 32.85
N THR A 53 15.01 8.24 33.37
CA THR A 53 15.53 9.45 32.74
C THR A 53 15.90 10.50 33.80
N PRO A 54 16.91 11.36 33.55
CA PRO A 54 17.19 12.53 34.42
C PRO A 54 16.07 13.55 34.42
N GLY A 55 15.40 13.72 33.29
CA GLY A 55 14.32 14.66 33.10
C GLY A 55 13.73 14.62 31.70
N ALA A 56 12.66 15.37 31.50
CA ALA A 56 11.95 15.44 30.20
C ALA A 56 11.25 16.79 29.99
N VAL A 57 10.99 17.12 28.74
CA VAL A 57 10.00 18.12 28.32
C VAL A 57 8.87 17.39 27.60
N VAL A 58 7.63 17.62 28.09
CA VAL A 58 6.43 17.04 27.48
C VAL A 58 5.54 18.17 26.96
N LEU A 59 5.15 18.08 25.69
CA LEU A 59 4.21 18.97 25.04
C LEU A 59 3.09 18.15 24.40
N VAL A 60 1.85 18.52 24.71
CA VAL A 60 0.64 17.99 24.04
C VAL A 60 -0.09 19.16 23.41
N ALA A 61 -0.48 19.00 22.15
CA ALA A 61 -1.27 19.98 21.43
C ALA A 61 -2.42 19.33 20.68
N ARG A 62 -3.48 20.07 20.50
CA ARG A 62 -4.66 19.64 19.75
C ARG A 62 -5.28 20.83 19.02
N ARG A 63 -5.69 20.64 17.77
CA ARG A 63 -6.38 21.65 16.93
C ARG A 63 -5.66 23.00 16.93
N GLY A 64 -4.33 22.97 16.78
CA GLY A 64 -3.51 24.18 16.74
C GLY A 64 -3.25 24.88 18.10
N GLY A 65 -3.68 24.29 19.21
CA GLY A 65 -3.47 24.82 20.56
C GLY A 65 -2.64 23.89 21.45
N VAL A 66 -1.61 24.42 22.10
CA VAL A 66 -0.82 23.68 23.11
C VAL A 66 -1.61 23.66 24.41
N VAL A 67 -1.93 22.47 24.92
CA VAL A 67 -2.70 22.25 26.15
C VAL A 67 -1.84 21.80 27.33
N TRP A 68 -0.65 21.28 27.03
CA TRP A 68 0.33 20.85 28.04
C TRP A 68 1.74 21.17 27.53
N ARG A 69 2.53 21.89 28.35
CA ARG A 69 3.92 22.20 28.05
C ARG A 69 4.68 22.33 29.35
N LYS A 70 5.42 21.30 29.74
CA LYS A 70 6.04 21.24 31.05
C LYS A 70 7.39 20.55 30.98
N ALA A 71 8.33 21.08 31.78
CA ALA A 71 9.64 20.50 32.00
C ALA A 71 9.72 19.82 33.36
N TYR A 72 10.41 18.70 33.42
CA TYR A 72 10.52 17.85 34.60
C TYR A 72 12.00 17.49 34.86
N GLY A 73 12.37 17.43 36.14
CA GLY A 73 13.66 16.92 36.59
C GLY A 73 14.85 17.76 36.14
N SER A 74 15.90 17.11 35.69
CA SER A 74 17.19 17.74 35.41
C SER A 74 17.58 17.62 33.93
N ARG A 75 18.03 18.73 33.34
CA ARG A 75 18.65 18.78 32.03
C ARG A 75 20.04 18.10 32.05
N ALA A 76 20.79 18.31 33.11
CA ALA A 76 22.04 17.64 33.38
C ALA A 76 22.12 17.19 34.84
N ILE A 77 22.83 16.07 35.08
CA ILE A 77 23.20 15.61 36.43
C ILE A 77 24.71 15.60 36.60
N LEU A 78 25.46 15.58 35.50
CA LEU A 78 26.91 15.74 35.48
C LEU A 78 27.31 16.84 34.45
N PRO A 79 28.41 17.58 34.66
CA PRO A 79 29.27 17.57 35.86
C PRO A 79 28.60 18.17 37.09
N GLN A 80 27.54 18.95 36.87
CA GLN A 80 26.69 19.51 37.92
C GLN A 80 25.22 19.40 37.56
N ARG A 81 24.34 19.40 38.60
CA ARG A 81 22.90 19.33 38.38
C ARG A 81 22.37 20.64 37.82
N GLU A 82 21.66 20.55 36.67
CA GLU A 82 20.98 21.67 36.03
C GLU A 82 19.50 21.34 35.91
N ALA A 83 18.61 22.29 36.25
CA ALA A 83 17.17 22.08 36.08
C ALA A 83 16.79 21.98 34.58
N MET A 84 15.83 21.13 34.26
CA MET A 84 15.20 21.09 32.94
C MET A 84 14.35 22.35 32.74
N THR A 85 14.39 22.94 31.55
CA THR A 85 13.57 24.10 31.17
C THR A 85 12.77 23.80 29.90
N PRO A 86 11.58 24.40 29.67
CA PRO A 86 10.77 24.12 28.51
C PRO A 86 11.45 24.42 27.15
N ASP A 87 12.42 25.35 27.14
CA ASP A 87 13.22 25.77 25.99
C ASP A 87 14.53 24.97 25.85
N THR A 88 14.66 23.86 26.58
CA THR A 88 15.83 22.98 26.46
C THR A 88 15.92 22.40 25.05
N ILE A 89 17.15 22.45 24.50
CA ILE A 89 17.47 21.91 23.16
C ILE A 89 17.97 20.48 23.33
N PHE A 90 17.42 19.54 22.57
CA PHE A 90 17.78 18.12 22.63
C PHE A 90 18.42 17.64 21.34
N ASP A 91 19.38 16.72 21.46
CA ASP A 91 19.76 15.86 20.34
C ASP A 91 18.60 14.93 19.98
N LEU A 92 18.06 15.10 18.80
CA LEU A 92 16.85 14.40 18.35
C LEU A 92 17.11 12.96 17.91
N ALA A 93 18.36 12.56 17.71
CA ALA A 93 18.73 11.26 17.16
C ALA A 93 17.89 10.95 15.91
N SER A 94 17.21 9.80 15.87
CA SER A 94 16.46 9.34 14.70
C SER A 94 15.24 10.17 14.28
N LEU A 95 14.76 11.13 15.08
CA LEU A 95 13.78 12.10 14.59
C LEU A 95 14.33 12.94 13.43
N THR A 96 15.67 13.02 13.28
CA THR A 96 16.34 13.58 12.09
C THR A 96 15.79 13.00 10.79
N LYS A 97 15.50 11.70 10.78
CA LYS A 97 14.99 10.99 9.61
C LYS A 97 13.71 11.59 9.05
N ILE A 98 12.78 11.98 9.92
CA ILE A 98 11.48 12.52 9.51
C ILE A 98 11.50 14.05 9.38
N VAL A 99 12.12 14.76 10.34
CA VAL A 99 12.10 16.22 10.38
C VAL A 99 13.00 16.84 9.30
N ALA A 100 14.17 16.24 9.06
CA ALA A 100 15.12 16.71 8.06
C ALA A 100 15.00 15.94 6.74
N THR A 101 15.33 14.64 6.76
CA THR A 101 15.67 13.89 5.55
C THR A 101 14.45 13.51 4.71
N ALA A 102 13.46 12.83 5.30
CA ALA A 102 12.26 12.43 4.55
C ALA A 102 11.51 13.67 4.04
N THR A 103 11.38 14.72 4.85
CA THR A 103 10.76 15.98 4.43
C THR A 103 11.52 16.61 3.26
N SER A 104 12.87 16.64 3.32
CA SER A 104 13.71 17.15 2.21
C SER A 104 13.56 16.34 0.93
N VAL A 105 13.49 15.00 1.05
CA VAL A 105 13.23 14.12 -0.11
C VAL A 105 11.86 14.42 -0.71
N MET A 106 10.82 14.56 0.11
CA MET A 106 9.48 14.87 -0.38
C MET A 106 9.38 16.24 -1.05
N ILE A 107 10.11 17.26 -0.57
CA ILE A 107 10.25 18.55 -1.25
C ILE A 107 10.87 18.35 -2.66
N LEU A 108 11.87 17.50 -2.80
CA LEU A 108 12.48 17.21 -4.11
C LEU A 108 11.52 16.38 -5.01
N VAL A 109 10.69 15.51 -4.42
CA VAL A 109 9.64 14.80 -5.16
C VAL A 109 8.61 15.78 -5.72
N GLU A 110 8.11 16.72 -4.92
CA GLU A 110 7.17 17.75 -5.39
C GLU A 110 7.75 18.65 -6.48
N ARG A 111 9.06 18.92 -6.41
CA ARG A 111 9.78 19.69 -7.43
C ARG A 111 10.08 18.88 -8.71
N GLY A 112 9.62 17.62 -8.78
CA GLY A 112 9.86 16.73 -9.91
C GLY A 112 11.32 16.36 -10.13
N LYS A 113 12.16 16.49 -9.08
CA LYS A 113 13.59 16.19 -9.14
C LYS A 113 13.92 14.75 -8.73
N VAL A 114 13.03 14.11 -7.97
CA VAL A 114 13.15 12.75 -7.46
C VAL A 114 11.81 12.06 -7.61
N ARG A 115 11.80 10.76 -7.93
CA ARG A 115 10.60 9.92 -7.91
C ARG A 115 10.81 8.81 -6.89
N LEU A 116 9.77 8.41 -6.17
CA LEU A 116 9.83 7.35 -5.15
C LEU A 116 10.26 6.00 -5.73
N GLY A 117 9.81 5.69 -6.94
CA GLY A 117 10.15 4.45 -7.65
C GLY A 117 11.52 4.47 -8.36
N ASP A 118 12.22 5.61 -8.41
CA ASP A 118 13.53 5.68 -9.05
C ASP A 118 14.58 4.91 -8.23
N PRO A 119 15.48 4.19 -8.87
CA PRO A 119 16.63 3.61 -8.18
C PRO A 119 17.55 4.73 -7.68
N ALA A 120 18.04 4.59 -6.45
CA ALA A 120 18.97 5.55 -5.87
C ALA A 120 20.26 5.72 -6.70
N SER A 121 20.66 4.69 -7.44
CA SER A 121 21.78 4.71 -8.39
C SER A 121 21.61 5.72 -9.54
N LEU A 122 20.40 6.17 -9.83
CA LEU A 122 20.16 7.27 -10.77
C LEU A 122 20.79 8.58 -10.27
N TYR A 123 20.76 8.80 -8.96
CA TYR A 123 21.29 9.99 -8.30
C TYR A 123 22.70 9.78 -7.74
N ILE A 124 23.06 8.54 -7.41
CA ILE A 124 24.35 8.11 -6.88
C ILE A 124 24.88 6.97 -7.77
N PRO A 125 25.47 7.28 -8.94
CA PRO A 125 25.90 6.25 -9.92
C PRO A 125 26.91 5.24 -9.37
N GLU A 126 27.57 5.56 -8.25
CA GLU A 126 28.51 4.66 -7.56
C GLU A 126 27.80 3.52 -6.80
N LEU A 127 26.48 3.63 -6.53
CA LEU A 127 25.67 2.54 -5.96
C LEU A 127 25.36 1.50 -7.03
N LYS A 128 26.33 0.67 -7.38
CA LYS A 128 26.22 -0.36 -8.41
C LYS A 128 26.85 -1.68 -7.99
N GLY A 129 26.38 -2.74 -8.64
CA GLY A 129 26.83 -4.12 -8.37
C GLY A 129 26.12 -4.75 -7.18
N GLU A 130 26.02 -6.06 -7.18
CA GLU A 130 25.43 -6.89 -6.13
C GLU A 130 23.96 -6.52 -5.78
N GLY A 131 23.21 -5.95 -6.73
CA GLY A 131 21.80 -5.56 -6.55
C GLY A 131 21.58 -4.16 -6.00
N ARG A 132 22.62 -3.41 -5.59
CA ARG A 132 22.52 -2.04 -5.05
C ARG A 132 21.91 -1.06 -6.05
N GLU A 133 22.14 -1.27 -7.34
CA GLU A 133 21.56 -0.47 -8.42
C GLU A 133 20.03 -0.54 -8.51
N LYS A 134 19.39 -1.52 -7.84
CA LYS A 134 17.94 -1.72 -7.83
C LYS A 134 17.23 -1.10 -6.63
N ILE A 135 17.96 -0.58 -5.66
CA ILE A 135 17.39 0.01 -4.44
C ILE A 135 16.65 1.29 -4.82
N THR A 136 15.34 1.34 -4.56
CA THR A 136 14.53 2.53 -4.85
C THR A 136 14.51 3.51 -3.68
N ILE A 137 14.16 4.78 -3.98
CA ILE A 137 13.99 5.83 -2.96
C ILE A 137 12.91 5.41 -1.94
N GLU A 138 11.80 4.80 -2.38
CA GLU A 138 10.77 4.28 -1.47
C GLU A 138 11.30 3.17 -0.55
N GLN A 139 12.12 2.26 -1.07
CA GLN A 139 12.70 1.19 -0.26
C GLN A 139 13.68 1.73 0.80
N LEU A 140 14.42 2.79 0.50
CA LEU A 140 15.24 3.49 1.50
C LEU A 140 14.36 4.13 2.58
N LEU A 141 13.32 4.89 2.19
CA LEU A 141 12.41 5.56 3.12
C LEU A 141 11.61 4.59 4.00
N THR A 142 11.40 3.36 3.54
CA THR A 142 10.63 2.32 4.25
C THR A 142 11.49 1.25 4.91
N HIS A 143 12.82 1.42 4.93
CA HIS A 143 13.78 0.46 5.49
C HIS A 143 13.74 -0.94 4.85
N ARG A 144 13.56 -0.99 3.53
CA ARG A 144 13.50 -2.23 2.75
C ARG A 144 14.60 -2.32 1.68
N SER A 145 15.71 -1.60 1.87
CA SER A 145 16.84 -1.61 0.92
C SER A 145 17.65 -2.90 0.89
N GLY A 146 17.66 -3.64 2.01
CA GLY A 146 18.55 -4.77 2.24
C GLY A 146 19.91 -4.41 2.87
N PHE A 147 20.18 -3.14 3.16
CA PHE A 147 21.37 -2.72 3.90
C PHE A 147 21.38 -3.22 5.36
N ALA A 148 22.58 -3.31 5.94
CA ALA A 148 22.76 -3.52 7.37
C ALA A 148 22.15 -2.38 8.21
N PRO A 149 21.88 -2.60 9.52
CA PRO A 149 21.38 -1.53 10.40
C PRO A 149 22.26 -0.28 10.42
N ASP A 150 23.56 -0.44 10.45
CA ASP A 150 24.56 0.65 10.43
C ASP A 150 25.88 0.13 9.85
N PHE A 151 26.84 1.06 9.59
CA PHE A 151 28.19 0.71 9.19
C PHE A 151 28.95 0.02 10.33
N ASP A 152 29.93 -0.79 9.97
CA ASP A 152 30.85 -1.36 10.95
C ASP A 152 31.73 -0.24 11.53
N LEU A 153 31.64 -0.07 12.84
CA LEU A 153 32.39 0.90 13.61
C LEU A 153 33.62 0.32 14.30
N SER A 154 33.92 -0.98 14.12
CA SER A 154 35.10 -1.63 14.69
C SER A 154 36.41 -1.04 14.15
N GLU A 155 36.43 -0.68 12.87
CA GLU A 155 37.55 0.00 12.22
C GLU A 155 37.43 1.53 12.35
N PRO A 156 38.53 2.23 12.61
CA PRO A 156 38.55 3.69 12.68
C PRO A 156 38.34 4.31 11.30
N TRP A 157 37.41 5.27 11.24
CA TRP A 157 37.19 6.11 10.05
C TRP A 157 36.58 7.46 10.48
N SER A 158 36.72 8.49 9.67
CA SER A 158 36.08 9.78 9.86
C SER A 158 36.01 10.58 8.55
N GLY A 159 35.06 11.50 8.49
CA GLY A 159 34.80 12.37 7.35
C GLY A 159 33.75 11.82 6.38
N TYR A 160 33.09 12.77 5.71
CA TYR A 160 32.01 12.50 4.79
C TYR A 160 32.45 11.67 3.58
N GLU A 161 33.63 11.96 3.03
CA GLU A 161 34.18 11.23 1.87
C GLU A 161 34.50 9.76 2.20
N GLU A 162 34.94 9.47 3.42
CA GLU A 162 35.20 8.10 3.84
C GLU A 162 33.89 7.34 4.05
N MET A 163 32.87 8.00 4.57
CA MET A 163 31.51 7.42 4.61
C MET A 163 31.03 7.04 3.19
N LEU A 164 31.20 7.91 2.19
CA LEU A 164 30.80 7.60 0.81
C LEU A 164 31.49 6.35 0.26
N LYS A 165 32.80 6.20 0.51
CA LYS A 165 33.55 5.00 0.10
C LYS A 165 33.01 3.74 0.73
N ARG A 166 32.58 3.80 2.00
CA ARG A 166 31.95 2.70 2.73
C ARG A 166 30.57 2.41 2.16
N LEU A 167 29.75 3.43 1.94
CA LEU A 167 28.40 3.29 1.34
C LEU A 167 28.46 2.56 -0.02
N TYR A 168 29.41 2.92 -0.87
CA TYR A 168 29.54 2.33 -2.21
C TYR A 168 29.95 0.84 -2.19
N ARG A 169 30.50 0.37 -1.07
CA ARG A 169 30.97 -1.01 -0.88
C ARG A 169 30.11 -1.82 0.08
N GLU A 170 29.14 -1.18 0.76
CA GLU A 170 28.32 -1.85 1.76
C GLU A 170 27.53 -3.01 1.14
N PRO A 171 27.69 -4.25 1.63
CA PRO A 171 27.01 -5.40 1.07
C PRO A 171 25.55 -5.43 1.49
N LEU A 172 24.67 -5.93 0.60
CA LEU A 172 23.27 -6.18 0.95
C LEU A 172 23.14 -7.46 1.76
N ARG A 173 22.35 -7.42 2.83
CA ARG A 173 22.01 -8.58 3.69
C ARG A 173 20.80 -9.35 3.17
N SER A 174 20.01 -8.71 2.29
CA SER A 174 18.86 -9.32 1.60
C SER A 174 18.59 -8.56 0.30
N ALA A 175 17.83 -9.18 -0.61
CA ALA A 175 17.43 -8.49 -1.84
C ALA A 175 16.56 -7.25 -1.52
N PRO A 176 16.72 -6.14 -2.27
CA PRO A 176 15.91 -4.96 -2.09
C PRO A 176 14.42 -5.26 -2.18
N GLY A 177 13.64 -4.70 -1.26
CA GLY A 177 12.19 -4.87 -1.20
C GLY A 177 11.70 -6.12 -0.47
N THR A 178 12.57 -7.07 -0.08
CA THR A 178 12.15 -8.36 0.48
C THR A 178 12.03 -8.40 1.99
N ARG A 179 12.82 -7.62 2.72
CA ARG A 179 12.84 -7.63 4.20
C ARG A 179 12.86 -6.22 4.76
N PHE A 180 12.17 -6.05 5.88
CA PHE A 180 12.27 -4.85 6.71
C PHE A 180 13.46 -5.01 7.66
N VAL A 181 14.41 -4.11 7.56
CA VAL A 181 15.54 -3.98 8.48
C VAL A 181 15.72 -2.50 8.76
N TYR A 182 15.42 -2.05 9.98
CA TYR A 182 15.67 -0.66 10.36
C TYR A 182 17.16 -0.34 10.17
N SER A 183 17.47 0.58 9.25
CA SER A 183 18.82 0.84 8.78
C SER A 183 19.10 2.33 8.72
N ASP A 184 20.15 2.77 9.41
CA ASP A 184 20.65 4.13 9.37
C ASP A 184 21.31 4.44 8.03
N ILE A 185 21.92 3.45 7.38
CA ILE A 185 22.53 3.56 6.05
C ILE A 185 21.51 4.02 5.00
N ASN A 186 20.25 3.62 5.13
CA ASN A 186 19.18 4.09 4.24
C ASN A 186 19.06 5.61 4.24
N PHE A 187 19.03 6.19 5.43
CA PHE A 187 18.86 7.63 5.58
C PHE A 187 20.16 8.41 5.33
N ILE A 188 21.32 7.81 5.58
CA ILE A 188 22.61 8.34 5.10
C ILE A 188 22.57 8.44 3.57
N THR A 189 22.14 7.38 2.88
CA THR A 189 21.98 7.36 1.41
C THR A 189 21.00 8.42 0.93
N LEU A 190 19.86 8.60 1.60
CA LEU A 190 18.88 9.64 1.25
C LEU A 190 19.44 11.05 1.48
N GLY A 191 20.23 11.27 2.52
CA GLY A 191 20.97 12.53 2.74
C GLY A 191 21.92 12.86 1.57
N GLU A 192 22.60 11.85 1.03
CA GLU A 192 23.45 12.01 -0.16
C GLU A 192 22.63 12.27 -1.43
N VAL A 193 21.45 11.63 -1.59
CA VAL A 193 20.52 11.95 -2.68
C VAL A 193 20.10 13.41 -2.61
N VAL A 194 19.72 13.92 -1.43
CA VAL A 194 19.37 15.34 -1.25
C VAL A 194 20.54 16.23 -1.66
N ARG A 195 21.76 15.92 -1.21
CA ARG A 195 22.96 16.70 -1.55
C ARG A 195 23.21 16.75 -3.05
N ARG A 196 23.16 15.62 -3.74
CA ARG A 196 23.46 15.54 -5.19
C ARG A 196 22.39 16.20 -6.04
N VAL A 197 21.13 16.00 -5.71
CA VAL A 197 20.01 16.53 -6.49
C VAL A 197 19.83 18.04 -6.28
N SER A 198 20.04 18.53 -5.06
CA SER A 198 19.88 19.95 -4.74
C SER A 198 21.15 20.79 -4.92
N GLY A 199 22.32 20.16 -4.96
CA GLY A 199 23.61 20.84 -4.91
C GLY A 199 23.97 21.43 -3.54
N GLN A 200 23.19 21.13 -2.48
CA GLN A 200 23.36 21.65 -1.13
C GLN A 200 23.53 20.51 -0.13
N PRO A 201 24.42 20.64 0.88
CA PRO A 201 24.44 19.71 2.00
C PRO A 201 23.06 19.64 2.70
N LEU A 202 22.74 18.49 3.30
CA LEU A 202 21.43 18.24 3.90
C LEU A 202 21.05 19.30 4.96
N ASP A 203 22.00 19.69 5.81
CA ASP A 203 21.74 20.70 6.86
C ASP A 203 21.35 22.06 6.28
N GLU A 204 22.02 22.48 5.20
CA GLU A 204 21.73 23.74 4.51
C GLU A 204 20.40 23.66 3.75
N PHE A 205 20.12 22.54 3.06
CA PHE A 205 18.87 22.34 2.36
C PHE A 205 17.67 22.35 3.34
N ALA A 206 17.76 21.58 4.43
CA ALA A 206 16.69 21.53 5.42
C ALA A 206 16.50 22.88 6.14
N ARG A 207 17.59 23.57 6.49
CA ARG A 207 17.51 24.90 7.08
C ARG A 207 16.73 25.88 6.21
N ARG A 208 17.07 25.98 4.92
CA ARG A 208 16.45 26.95 3.98
C ARG A 208 15.03 26.60 3.59
N ASN A 209 14.73 25.31 3.48
CA ASN A 209 13.45 24.87 2.93
C ASN A 209 12.43 24.42 4.00
N ILE A 210 12.87 24.20 5.25
CA ILE A 210 12.00 23.72 6.33
C ILE A 210 12.07 24.66 7.53
N TYR A 211 13.23 24.80 8.18
CA TYR A 211 13.29 25.41 9.49
C TYR A 211 13.14 26.93 9.46
N GLU A 212 13.88 27.63 8.60
CA GLU A 212 13.79 29.09 8.47
C GLU A 212 12.41 29.56 8.03
N PRO A 213 11.77 28.97 6.98
CA PRO A 213 10.42 29.36 6.59
C PRO A 213 9.38 29.17 7.70
N LEU A 214 9.49 28.08 8.49
CA LEU A 214 8.59 27.80 9.61
C LEU A 214 8.93 28.58 10.87
N GLY A 215 10.05 29.30 10.92
CA GLY A 215 10.48 30.02 12.12
C GLY A 215 10.99 29.13 13.25
N MET A 216 11.44 27.91 12.95
CA MET A 216 12.01 26.95 13.91
C MET A 216 13.46 27.33 14.24
N ARG A 217 13.62 28.30 15.13
CA ARG A 217 14.88 29.02 15.37
C ARG A 217 15.93 28.21 16.14
N ASP A 218 15.50 27.27 16.95
CA ASP A 218 16.36 26.41 17.77
C ASP A 218 16.66 25.05 17.09
N THR A 219 16.15 24.86 15.85
CA THR A 219 16.29 23.63 15.08
C THR A 219 17.42 23.72 14.07
N GLY A 220 18.34 22.76 14.12
CA GLY A 220 19.46 22.71 13.20
C GLY A 220 20.48 21.62 13.52
N PHE A 221 21.25 21.25 12.50
CA PHE A 221 22.40 20.38 12.68
C PHE A 221 23.56 21.13 13.35
N ARG A 222 24.36 20.41 14.11
CA ARG A 222 25.57 20.97 14.78
C ARG A 222 26.78 20.28 14.21
N ARG A 223 27.48 21.00 13.31
CA ARG A 223 28.69 20.48 12.68
C ARG A 223 29.81 20.31 13.70
N ILE A 224 30.47 19.18 13.65
CA ILE A 224 31.71 18.89 14.31
C ILE A 224 32.80 19.12 13.26
N GLY A 225 33.88 19.81 13.56
CA GLY A 225 34.90 20.09 12.56
C GLY A 225 35.41 18.82 11.87
N GLU A 226 35.64 18.89 10.57
CA GLU A 226 36.25 17.81 9.77
C GLU A 226 37.71 18.09 9.53
N GLY A 227 38.59 17.16 9.90
CA GLY A 227 40.03 17.29 9.71
C GLY A 227 40.57 18.56 10.37
N ASN A 228 41.20 19.44 9.56
CA ASN A 228 41.76 20.73 10.02
C ASN A 228 40.74 21.89 10.02
N LEU A 229 39.46 21.65 9.69
CA LEU A 229 38.46 22.70 9.71
C LEU A 229 38.01 22.96 11.16
N PRO A 230 38.01 24.23 11.62
CA PRO A 230 37.60 24.54 12.97
C PRO A 230 36.10 24.24 13.16
N ARG A 231 35.79 23.65 14.30
CA ARG A 231 34.40 23.46 14.72
C ARG A 231 33.68 24.83 14.81
N PRO A 232 32.51 25.00 14.20
CA PRO A 232 31.70 26.19 14.40
C PRO A 232 31.41 26.37 15.90
N ARG A 233 31.78 27.53 16.47
CA ARG A 233 31.52 27.81 17.89
C ARG A 233 30.02 28.01 18.11
N THR A 234 29.41 27.13 18.91
CA THR A 234 28.11 27.40 19.51
C THR A 234 28.28 28.50 20.58
N ASP A 235 27.49 29.54 20.56
CA ASP A 235 27.53 30.57 21.58
C ASP A 235 27.20 29.99 22.97
N ALA A 236 27.74 30.62 24.04
CA ALA A 236 27.62 30.09 25.39
C ALA A 236 26.15 30.00 25.88
N ALA A 237 25.29 30.94 25.45
CA ALA A 237 23.90 30.97 25.85
C ALA A 237 23.11 29.79 25.22
N THR A 238 23.30 29.53 23.92
CA THR A 238 22.74 28.37 23.25
C THR A 238 23.28 27.05 23.84
N LEU A 239 24.59 26.96 24.07
CA LEU A 239 25.21 25.77 24.66
C LEU A 239 24.64 25.46 26.04
N ALA A 240 24.39 26.48 26.86
CA ALA A 240 23.78 26.33 28.19
C ALA A 240 22.35 25.76 28.14
N ARG A 241 21.60 25.92 27.04
CA ARG A 241 20.27 25.36 26.83
C ARG A 241 20.28 23.92 26.33
N ILE A 242 21.37 23.40 25.82
CA ILE A 242 21.44 22.04 25.26
C ILE A 242 21.52 21.02 26.40
N ALA A 243 20.66 20.01 26.33
CA ALA A 243 20.72 18.84 27.21
C ALA A 243 21.97 18.01 26.83
N PRO A 244 22.85 17.70 27.77
CA PRO A 244 23.96 16.78 27.50
C PRO A 244 23.42 15.34 27.29
N THR A 245 24.18 14.57 26.56
CA THR A 245 23.93 13.15 26.32
C THR A 245 24.92 12.31 27.15
N GLU A 246 25.58 11.36 26.54
CA GLU A 246 26.37 10.34 27.22
C GLU A 246 27.78 10.83 27.54
N ASN A 247 28.39 10.31 28.63
CA ASN A 247 29.81 10.35 28.86
C ASN A 247 30.50 9.27 28.00
N VAL A 248 31.16 9.72 26.93
CA VAL A 248 31.78 8.83 25.93
C VAL A 248 33.25 8.54 26.18
N ARG A 249 33.78 8.74 27.39
CA ARG A 249 35.15 8.41 27.75
C ARG A 249 35.45 6.92 27.46
N GLY A 250 36.50 6.67 26.68
CA GLY A 250 36.96 5.34 26.34
C GLY A 250 36.07 4.57 25.32
N VAL A 251 35.04 5.21 24.77
CA VAL A 251 34.18 4.61 23.76
C VAL A 251 34.82 4.75 22.38
N LYS A 252 35.42 3.67 21.87
CA LYS A 252 36.11 3.64 20.57
C LYS A 252 35.25 4.11 19.40
N SER A 253 33.94 3.83 19.42
CA SER A 253 33.01 4.19 18.34
C SER A 253 32.97 5.68 18.06
N TYR A 254 33.17 6.53 19.08
CA TYR A 254 33.18 7.99 18.91
C TYR A 254 34.55 8.54 18.47
N LEU A 255 35.64 7.91 18.92
CA LEU A 255 37.00 8.42 18.74
C LEU A 255 37.75 7.73 17.60
N GLY A 256 37.09 7.00 16.71
CA GLY A 256 37.74 6.36 15.58
C GLY A 256 38.86 5.38 15.95
N GLY A 257 38.79 4.75 17.13
CA GLY A 257 39.84 3.87 17.64
C GLY A 257 41.03 4.60 18.28
N THR A 258 41.03 5.93 18.19
CA THR A 258 42.09 6.79 18.86
C THR A 258 41.68 7.21 20.28
N GLY A 259 40.72 6.47 20.88
CA GLY A 259 40.37 6.70 22.29
C GLY A 259 41.64 6.67 23.10
N GLU A 260 42.08 7.84 23.55
CA GLU A 260 43.20 7.95 24.46
C GLU A 260 42.87 7.19 25.73
N GLN A 261 43.34 5.96 25.81
CA GLN A 261 43.35 5.24 27.07
C GLN A 261 44.26 6.04 28.01
N GLY A 262 43.63 6.81 28.90
CA GLY A 262 44.36 7.50 29.93
C GLY A 262 44.15 9.01 30.08
N SER A 263 43.24 9.66 29.31
CA SER A 263 42.84 11.02 29.66
C SER A 263 42.02 11.02 30.96
N GLU A 264 42.56 11.66 31.99
CA GLU A 264 41.82 11.90 33.25
C GLU A 264 40.69 12.90 32.96
N GLY A 265 39.45 12.52 33.26
CA GLY A 265 38.26 13.37 33.22
C GLY A 265 37.08 12.81 32.40
N ASP A 266 35.91 13.33 32.72
CA ASP A 266 34.68 13.00 31.98
C ASP A 266 34.63 13.72 30.62
N ARG A 267 34.19 13.04 29.56
CA ARG A 267 33.88 13.65 28.28
C ARG A 267 32.39 13.49 27.99
N ILE A 268 31.59 14.43 28.51
CA ILE A 268 30.16 14.47 28.31
C ILE A 268 29.83 15.22 27.02
N LEU A 269 29.12 14.57 26.07
CA LEU A 269 28.69 15.20 24.84
C LEU A 269 27.62 16.25 25.14
N ARG A 270 27.86 17.50 24.74
CA ARG A 270 26.91 18.60 24.83
C ARG A 270 27.04 19.50 23.60
N GLY A 271 25.99 19.55 22.78
CA GLY A 271 26.04 20.24 21.49
C GLY A 271 26.89 19.51 20.44
N GLU A 272 27.17 18.26 20.67
CA GLU A 272 27.72 17.30 19.73
C GLU A 272 26.72 16.12 19.59
N VAL A 273 26.56 15.60 18.37
CA VAL A 273 25.64 14.49 18.12
C VAL A 273 26.07 13.25 18.90
N HIS A 274 25.05 12.56 19.49
CA HIS A 274 25.27 11.33 20.25
C HIS A 274 25.53 10.13 19.35
N ASP A 275 24.96 10.10 18.16
CA ASP A 275 25.10 8.98 17.22
C ASP A 275 26.55 8.87 16.72
N PRO A 276 27.24 7.70 16.90
CA PRO A 276 28.66 7.58 16.58
C PRO A 276 28.94 7.63 15.06
N THR A 277 28.06 7.15 14.21
CA THR A 277 28.21 7.22 12.75
C THR A 277 28.07 8.65 12.27
N SER A 278 27.04 9.38 12.73
CA SER A 278 26.86 10.80 12.44
C SER A 278 28.01 11.63 12.99
N TYR A 279 28.53 11.29 14.19
CA TYR A 279 29.71 11.95 14.78
C TYR A 279 30.95 11.81 13.86
N ARG A 280 31.22 10.58 13.38
CA ARG A 280 32.34 10.33 12.44
C ARG A 280 32.16 11.05 11.10
N MET A 281 30.89 11.29 10.65
CA MET A 281 30.57 12.06 9.46
C MET A 281 30.66 13.58 9.63
N GLY A 282 31.07 14.09 10.81
CA GLY A 282 31.15 15.53 11.07
C GLY A 282 29.89 16.17 11.64
N GLY A 283 28.93 15.38 12.14
CA GLY A 283 27.72 15.83 12.85
C GLY A 283 26.51 16.11 11.95
N VAL A 284 26.63 15.87 10.64
CA VAL A 284 25.52 16.03 9.67
C VAL A 284 25.32 14.72 8.93
N ALA A 285 24.25 14.02 9.27
CA ALA A 285 23.89 12.78 8.61
C ALA A 285 22.37 12.67 8.41
N GLY A 286 21.95 11.92 7.41
CA GLY A 286 20.51 11.79 7.10
C GLY A 286 19.71 11.06 8.17
N HIS A 287 20.35 10.29 9.03
CA HIS A 287 19.70 9.46 10.08
C HIS A 287 19.75 10.08 11.47
N ALA A 288 20.69 10.98 11.77
CA ALA A 288 20.91 11.61 13.09
C ALA A 288 21.72 12.91 12.98
N GLY A 289 21.72 13.73 14.03
CA GLY A 289 22.52 14.97 14.13
C GLY A 289 21.70 16.26 14.23
N LEU A 290 20.38 16.16 14.11
CA LEU A 290 19.48 17.30 14.29
C LEU A 290 19.25 17.57 15.78
N PHE A 291 19.26 18.85 16.16
CA PHE A 291 18.90 19.35 17.46
C PHE A 291 17.65 20.22 17.37
N SER A 292 16.78 20.21 18.40
CA SER A 292 15.57 21.04 18.43
C SER A 292 14.99 21.16 19.83
N THR A 293 13.96 22.00 19.97
CA THR A 293 13.11 22.17 21.17
C THR A 293 11.73 21.56 20.97
N ALA A 294 10.97 21.42 22.05
CA ALA A 294 9.58 20.96 21.96
C ALA A 294 8.69 21.96 21.21
N ASP A 295 8.94 23.26 21.35
CA ASP A 295 8.16 24.30 20.66
C ASP A 295 8.38 24.30 19.14
N ASP A 296 9.62 24.18 18.68
CA ASP A 296 9.93 24.07 17.26
C ASP A 296 9.33 22.79 16.66
N LEU A 297 9.45 21.66 17.37
CA LEU A 297 8.82 20.41 16.91
C LEU A 297 7.29 20.50 16.90
N ALA A 298 6.67 21.27 17.78
CA ALA A 298 5.22 21.50 17.75
C ALA A 298 4.80 22.25 16.47
N ILE A 299 5.59 23.22 16.00
CA ILE A 299 5.37 23.88 14.70
C ILE A 299 5.43 22.87 13.56
N PHE A 300 6.44 22.01 13.56
CA PHE A 300 6.61 20.95 12.55
C PHE A 300 5.45 19.95 12.57
N CYS A 301 5.05 19.47 13.77
CA CYS A 301 3.92 18.54 13.90
C CYS A 301 2.61 19.16 13.41
N GLN A 302 2.36 20.44 13.77
CA GLN A 302 1.16 21.15 13.32
C GLN A 302 1.18 21.36 11.80
N MET A 303 2.32 21.68 11.22
CA MET A 303 2.50 21.79 9.76
C MET A 303 2.09 20.48 9.07
N ILE A 304 2.54 19.33 9.58
CA ILE A 304 2.16 18.02 9.04
C ILE A 304 0.64 17.78 9.18
N LEU A 305 0.04 18.01 10.36
CA LEU A 305 -1.41 17.84 10.57
C LEU A 305 -2.26 18.76 9.69
N ASN A 306 -1.76 19.94 9.36
CA ASN A 306 -2.43 20.90 8.46
C ASN A 306 -2.22 20.55 6.96
N GLY A 307 -1.69 19.37 6.63
CA GLY A 307 -1.43 19.00 5.24
C GLY A 307 -0.29 19.79 4.60
N GLY A 308 0.77 20.07 5.37
CA GLY A 308 2.02 20.65 4.89
C GLY A 308 2.14 22.16 4.99
N GLU A 309 1.28 22.85 5.76
CA GLU A 309 1.27 24.30 5.91
C GLU A 309 1.16 24.74 7.37
N TYR A 310 1.88 25.78 7.76
CA TYR A 310 1.73 26.43 9.05
C TYR A 310 2.00 27.93 8.94
N GLY A 311 1.15 28.75 9.58
CA GLY A 311 1.30 30.21 9.61
C GLY A 311 1.31 30.88 8.23
N GLY A 312 0.62 30.31 7.25
CA GLY A 312 0.60 30.78 5.87
C GLY A 312 1.84 30.35 5.06
N VAL A 313 2.75 29.56 5.66
CA VAL A 313 3.93 29.03 4.97
C VAL A 313 3.73 27.56 4.61
N ARG A 314 3.78 27.26 3.32
CA ARG A 314 3.63 25.90 2.79
C ARG A 314 5.02 25.28 2.53
N ILE A 315 5.27 24.15 3.20
CA ILE A 315 6.48 23.34 3.04
C ILE A 315 6.22 22.17 2.08
N LEU A 316 5.07 21.51 2.24
CA LEU A 316 4.63 20.38 1.41
C LEU A 316 3.18 20.59 0.96
N SER A 317 2.79 19.96 -0.14
CA SER A 317 1.38 19.89 -0.53
C SER A 317 0.62 18.88 0.33
N PRO A 318 -0.73 18.99 0.42
CA PRO A 318 -1.53 17.98 1.12
C PRO A 318 -1.36 16.57 0.55
N LEU A 319 -1.16 16.44 -0.76
CA LEU A 319 -0.92 15.15 -1.42
C LEU A 319 0.44 14.54 -1.03
N ALA A 320 1.48 15.37 -0.90
CA ALA A 320 2.78 14.88 -0.45
C ALA A 320 2.74 14.42 1.01
N VAL A 321 2.05 15.15 1.89
CA VAL A 321 1.85 14.72 3.28
C VAL A 321 1.04 13.42 3.34
N ALA A 322 -0.06 13.33 2.59
CA ALA A 322 -0.87 12.11 2.53
C ALA A 322 -0.05 10.90 2.04
N GLU A 323 0.74 11.08 0.96
CA GLU A 323 1.61 10.01 0.45
C GLU A 323 2.73 9.66 1.45
N MET A 324 3.31 10.67 2.12
CA MET A 324 4.35 10.48 3.11
C MET A 324 3.89 9.67 4.34
N THR A 325 2.64 9.86 4.76
CA THR A 325 2.07 9.24 5.96
C THR A 325 1.19 8.01 5.67
N ARG A 326 0.97 7.70 4.38
CA ARG A 326 0.20 6.52 3.95
C ARG A 326 0.84 5.21 4.46
N PRO A 327 0.07 4.32 5.10
CA PRO A 327 0.59 3.02 5.54
C PRO A 327 1.06 2.16 4.36
N ARG A 328 2.28 1.63 4.47
CA ARG A 328 2.87 0.63 3.59
C ARG A 328 3.26 -0.59 4.41
N GLN A 329 2.81 -1.76 4.00
CA GLN A 329 3.22 -3.00 4.64
C GLN A 329 4.72 -3.22 4.42
N VAL A 330 5.46 -3.42 5.50
CA VAL A 330 6.91 -3.62 5.48
C VAL A 330 7.36 -4.98 6.02
N THR A 331 6.50 -5.66 6.78
CA THR A 331 6.75 -7.03 7.26
C THR A 331 5.60 -7.95 6.87
N GLU A 332 5.86 -9.27 6.82
CA GLU A 332 4.84 -10.28 6.53
C GLU A 332 3.74 -10.33 7.60
N GLU A 333 4.09 -9.99 8.85
CA GLU A 333 3.17 -9.96 9.99
C GLU A 333 2.31 -8.68 10.04
N GLY A 334 2.32 -7.86 8.99
CA GLY A 334 1.48 -6.67 8.88
C GLY A 334 2.09 -5.40 9.46
N GLY A 335 3.40 -5.40 9.78
CA GLY A 335 4.08 -4.17 10.18
C GLY A 335 3.98 -3.10 9.09
N ALA A 336 3.66 -1.85 9.48
CA ALA A 336 3.39 -0.76 8.55
C ALA A 336 4.24 0.49 8.84
N ARG A 337 4.72 1.12 7.76
CA ARG A 337 5.42 2.42 7.81
C ARG A 337 4.93 3.35 6.71
N GLY A 338 5.03 4.65 6.98
CA GLY A 338 5.02 5.68 5.95
C GLY A 338 6.43 5.91 5.39
N LEU A 339 6.62 6.95 4.59
CA LEU A 339 7.92 7.35 4.07
C LEU A 339 8.72 8.04 5.19
N GLY A 340 9.54 7.26 5.88
CA GLY A 340 10.28 7.67 7.09
C GLY A 340 9.50 7.53 8.39
N TRP A 341 8.17 7.61 8.35
CA TRP A 341 7.31 7.55 9.53
C TRP A 341 7.05 6.13 10.01
N ASP A 342 7.00 5.94 11.31
CA ASP A 342 6.54 4.70 11.92
C ASP A 342 5.03 4.76 12.16
N ILE A 343 4.33 3.66 11.89
CA ILE A 343 2.87 3.54 12.03
C ILE A 343 2.54 2.36 12.93
N HIS A 344 3.03 1.16 12.56
CA HIS A 344 2.78 -0.08 13.29
C HIS A 344 3.93 -1.05 13.10
N THR A 345 4.97 -0.92 13.93
CA THR A 345 6.11 -1.84 13.97
C THR A 345 6.52 -2.05 15.43
N SER A 346 7.57 -2.85 15.67
CA SER A 346 8.16 -3.00 17.01
C SER A 346 8.73 -1.69 17.58
N PHE A 347 8.84 -0.63 16.77
CA PHE A 347 9.31 0.70 17.19
C PHE A 347 8.18 1.65 17.57
N SER A 348 6.89 1.26 17.42
CA SER A 348 5.71 2.13 17.64
C SER A 348 5.26 2.22 19.10
N SER A 349 6.11 1.88 20.07
CA SER A 349 5.74 1.90 21.50
C SER A 349 5.22 3.26 21.98
N ASN A 350 5.71 4.35 21.38
CA ASN A 350 5.29 5.72 21.71
C ASN A 350 3.91 6.12 21.16
N ARG A 351 3.22 5.26 20.44
CA ARG A 351 1.79 5.39 20.11
C ARG A 351 0.92 5.18 21.35
N GLY A 352 1.36 4.35 22.28
CA GLY A 352 0.51 3.82 23.33
C GLY A 352 -0.59 2.91 22.78
N ASP A 353 -1.62 2.69 23.58
CA ASP A 353 -2.69 1.73 23.30
C ASP A 353 -3.97 2.40 22.78
N LEU A 354 -4.08 3.73 22.89
CA LEU A 354 -5.30 4.48 22.61
C LEU A 354 -5.28 5.28 21.30
N PHE A 355 -4.11 5.67 20.79
CA PHE A 355 -4.05 6.26 19.46
C PHE A 355 -4.28 5.22 18.36
N PRO A 356 -5.12 5.51 17.34
CA PRO A 356 -5.51 4.56 16.30
C PRO A 356 -4.37 4.23 15.32
N LEU A 357 -4.54 3.17 14.53
CA LEU A 357 -3.57 2.78 13.48
C LEU A 357 -3.39 3.80 12.36
N GLY A 358 -4.25 4.78 12.20
CA GLY A 358 -4.07 5.90 11.29
C GLY A 358 -3.10 6.96 11.80
N SER A 359 -2.68 6.86 13.07
CA SER A 359 -1.69 7.73 13.68
C SER A 359 -0.27 7.27 13.36
N PHE A 360 0.69 8.19 13.43
CA PHE A 360 2.08 7.95 13.04
C PHE A 360 3.05 8.79 13.86
N GLY A 361 4.30 8.38 13.89
CA GLY A 361 5.34 9.09 14.61
C GLY A 361 6.73 8.55 14.40
N HIS A 362 7.64 8.85 15.29
CA HIS A 362 8.98 8.28 15.35
C HIS A 362 9.60 8.43 16.74
N THR A 363 10.59 7.59 17.04
CA THR A 363 11.39 7.66 18.27
C THR A 363 12.82 8.05 17.95
N GLY A 364 13.52 8.66 18.93
CA GLY A 364 14.96 8.89 18.92
C GLY A 364 15.66 8.14 20.04
N PHE A 365 16.85 7.63 19.77
CA PHE A 365 17.62 6.83 20.71
C PHE A 365 17.97 7.57 22.01
N THR A 366 18.24 8.87 21.91
CA THR A 366 18.55 9.74 23.04
C THR A 366 17.43 9.91 24.06
N GLY A 367 16.20 9.52 23.70
CA GLY A 367 15.02 9.61 24.56
C GLY A 367 13.91 10.50 23.98
N THR A 368 14.02 10.92 22.74
CA THR A 368 13.07 11.81 22.06
C THR A 368 11.99 11.02 21.31
N SER A 369 10.81 11.59 21.17
CA SER A 369 9.76 11.06 20.29
C SER A 369 8.72 12.12 19.93
N ILE A 370 8.08 11.94 18.77
CA ILE A 370 6.84 12.62 18.40
C ILE A 370 5.82 11.58 17.93
N TRP A 371 4.53 11.84 18.23
CA TRP A 371 3.43 11.04 17.72
C TRP A 371 2.25 11.93 17.37
N LEU A 372 1.68 11.74 16.17
CA LEU A 372 0.61 12.55 15.61
C LEU A 372 -0.59 11.67 15.30
N ASP A 373 -1.77 12.12 15.69
CA ASP A 373 -3.04 11.51 15.33
C ASP A 373 -3.90 12.49 14.52
N PRO A 374 -3.98 12.30 13.18
CA PRO A 374 -4.80 13.15 12.32
C PRO A 374 -6.29 13.11 12.66
N ALA A 375 -6.80 11.98 13.13
CA ALA A 375 -8.22 11.79 13.41
C ALA A 375 -8.71 12.64 14.57
N SER A 376 -7.94 12.73 15.66
CA SER A 376 -8.24 13.60 16.79
C SER A 376 -7.57 14.97 16.69
N GLU A 377 -6.81 15.24 15.64
CA GLU A 377 -6.00 16.45 15.46
C GLU A 377 -5.06 16.72 16.66
N THR A 378 -4.51 15.63 17.21
CA THR A 378 -3.71 15.66 18.45
C THR A 378 -2.28 15.22 18.15
N PHE A 379 -1.30 15.84 18.81
CA PHE A 379 0.06 15.32 18.82
C PHE A 379 0.74 15.43 20.18
N VAL A 380 1.72 14.56 20.37
CA VAL A 380 2.56 14.52 21.58
C VAL A 380 4.03 14.67 21.17
N VAL A 381 4.72 15.63 21.76
CA VAL A 381 6.18 15.76 21.70
C VAL A 381 6.74 15.39 23.08
N PHE A 382 7.57 14.37 23.12
CA PHE A 382 8.25 13.91 24.32
C PHE A 382 9.77 13.98 24.10
N LEU A 383 10.46 14.84 24.82
CA LEU A 383 11.91 15.02 24.71
C LEU A 383 12.57 14.73 26.05
N SER A 384 13.52 13.79 26.05
CA SER A 384 14.32 13.49 27.22
C SER A 384 15.78 13.21 26.81
N ASN A 385 16.67 13.25 27.79
CA ASN A 385 18.08 12.88 27.65
C ASN A 385 18.38 11.59 28.44
N ARG A 386 17.57 10.52 28.19
CA ARG A 386 17.68 9.25 28.91
C ARG A 386 19.09 8.66 28.95
N VAL A 387 19.87 8.93 27.91
CA VAL A 387 21.26 8.44 27.79
C VAL A 387 22.25 9.17 28.72
N HIS A 388 21.84 10.29 29.31
CA HIS A 388 22.68 11.02 30.25
C HIS A 388 22.67 10.40 31.66
N PRO A 389 23.85 10.17 32.31
CA PRO A 389 25.18 10.41 31.79
C PRO A 389 25.87 9.15 31.23
N ASN A 390 25.27 7.96 31.34
CA ASN A 390 25.99 6.69 31.21
C ASN A 390 25.39 5.73 30.16
N GLY A 391 24.59 6.24 29.20
CA GLY A 391 23.93 5.45 28.14
C GLY A 391 22.78 4.57 28.64
N LYS A 392 22.50 4.53 29.91
CA LYS A 392 21.47 3.69 30.56
C LYS A 392 20.17 4.48 30.71
N GLY A 393 19.08 3.80 30.76
CA GLY A 393 17.73 4.33 30.87
C GLY A 393 16.84 3.86 29.74
N ASP A 394 15.58 3.62 30.05
CA ASP A 394 14.56 3.26 29.07
C ASP A 394 13.31 4.08 29.33
N VAL A 395 12.92 4.88 28.33
CA VAL A 395 11.71 5.70 28.37
C VAL A 395 10.61 5.17 27.46
N SER A 396 10.78 3.98 26.90
CA SER A 396 9.77 3.38 26.02
C SER A 396 8.41 3.18 26.74
N PRO A 397 8.37 2.63 27.99
CA PRO A 397 7.12 2.55 28.74
C PRO A 397 6.54 3.92 29.11
N LEU A 398 7.39 4.90 29.43
CA LEU A 398 6.95 6.25 29.76
C LEU A 398 6.32 6.96 28.56
N ARG A 399 6.91 6.82 27.36
CA ARG A 399 6.36 7.38 26.11
C ARG A 399 4.95 6.84 25.85
N ALA A 400 4.76 5.52 26.02
CA ALA A 400 3.46 4.87 25.85
C ALA A 400 2.43 5.40 26.87
N ARG A 401 2.82 5.55 28.14
CA ARG A 401 1.95 6.11 29.19
C ARG A 401 1.54 7.54 28.90
N VAL A 402 2.47 8.40 28.47
CA VAL A 402 2.18 9.79 28.11
C VAL A 402 1.22 9.86 26.93
N ALA A 403 1.43 9.04 25.90
CA ALA A 403 0.54 8.94 24.74
C ALA A 403 -0.87 8.48 25.15
N ASN A 404 -0.99 7.46 26.01
CA ASN A 404 -2.28 7.01 26.55
C ASN A 404 -3.00 8.11 27.32
N ILE A 405 -2.29 8.85 28.17
CA ILE A 405 -2.87 9.95 28.95
C ILE A 405 -3.36 11.06 28.01
N ALA A 406 -2.56 11.43 27.00
CA ALA A 406 -2.91 12.46 26.04
C ALA A 406 -4.15 12.05 25.22
N ALA A 407 -4.19 10.83 24.71
CA ALA A 407 -5.34 10.30 23.97
C ALA A 407 -6.61 10.20 24.85
N ALA A 408 -6.48 9.71 26.09
CA ALA A 408 -7.59 9.61 27.04
C ALA A 408 -8.13 10.97 27.49
N ALA A 409 -7.34 12.05 27.36
CA ALA A 409 -7.78 13.40 27.70
C ALA A 409 -8.73 14.00 26.66
N VAL A 410 -8.82 13.45 25.44
CA VAL A 410 -9.76 13.90 24.39
C VAL A 410 -11.19 13.58 24.83
N THR A 411 -12.08 14.60 24.84
CA THR A 411 -13.45 14.48 25.39
C THR A 411 -14.55 14.46 24.34
N ASP A 412 -14.26 14.90 23.11
CA ASP A 412 -15.21 14.97 21.99
C ASP A 412 -14.87 13.98 20.86
N ALA A 413 -14.10 12.96 21.16
CA ALA A 413 -13.89 11.86 20.24
C ALA A 413 -15.23 11.20 19.93
N GLY A 414 -15.92 11.72 18.93
CA GLY A 414 -17.25 11.32 18.50
C GLY A 414 -17.27 9.93 17.88
N ALA A 415 -18.40 9.59 17.24
CA ALA A 415 -18.63 8.31 16.57
C ALA A 415 -17.52 7.94 15.58
N THR A 416 -16.85 8.93 14.95
CA THR A 416 -15.75 8.72 14.01
C THR A 416 -14.51 8.12 14.70
N ALA A 417 -14.06 8.69 15.81
CA ALA A 417 -12.90 8.16 16.55
C ALA A 417 -13.22 6.80 17.19
N ARG A 418 -14.49 6.57 17.56
CA ARG A 418 -14.94 5.26 18.03
C ARG A 418 -14.92 4.22 16.89
N ALA A 419 -15.38 4.61 15.71
CA ALA A 419 -15.34 3.76 14.53
C ALA A 419 -13.87 3.46 14.09
N GLU A 420 -12.97 4.43 14.17
CA GLU A 420 -11.55 4.26 13.88
C GLU A 420 -10.83 3.41 14.93
N LEU A 421 -11.17 3.56 16.22
CA LEU A 421 -10.66 2.67 17.26
C LEU A 421 -11.19 1.25 17.11
N GLU A 422 -12.46 1.08 16.76
CA GLU A 422 -13.06 -0.21 16.45
C GLU A 422 -12.43 -0.82 15.17
N GLN A 423 -12.14 0.01 14.18
CA GLN A 423 -11.42 -0.40 12.96
C GLN A 423 -9.96 -0.78 13.29
N THR A 424 -9.28 -0.05 14.16
CA THR A 424 -7.94 -0.39 14.65
C THR A 424 -7.95 -1.73 15.38
N ARG A 425 -8.86 -1.92 16.33
CA ARG A 425 -9.04 -3.21 17.03
C ARG A 425 -9.41 -4.33 16.08
N TYR A 426 -10.21 -4.04 15.08
CA TYR A 426 -10.58 -5.01 14.05
C TYR A 426 -9.36 -5.42 13.21
N ILE A 427 -8.53 -4.46 12.77
CA ILE A 427 -7.29 -4.74 12.03
C ILE A 427 -6.28 -5.46 12.92
N GLU A 428 -6.13 -5.06 14.19
CA GLU A 428 -5.27 -5.74 15.17
C GLU A 428 -5.76 -7.17 15.46
N ASN A 429 -7.06 -7.37 15.62
CA ASN A 429 -7.67 -8.70 15.78
C ASN A 429 -7.57 -9.53 14.50
N MET A 430 -7.69 -8.92 13.34
CA MET A 430 -7.47 -9.59 12.05
C MET A 430 -6.01 -10.00 11.87
N LEU A 431 -5.07 -9.12 12.21
CA LEU A 431 -3.62 -9.42 12.19
C LEU A 431 -3.25 -10.47 13.23
N ALA A 432 -3.86 -10.42 14.45
CA ALA A 432 -3.72 -11.45 15.48
C ALA A 432 -4.36 -12.76 15.02
N GLY A 433 -5.53 -12.73 14.42
CA GLY A 433 -6.22 -13.90 13.85
C GLY A 433 -5.47 -14.49 12.65
N LEU A 434 -4.81 -13.66 11.82
CA LEU A 434 -3.90 -14.13 10.78
C LEU A 434 -2.64 -14.76 11.38
N ARG A 435 -2.11 -14.23 12.48
CA ARG A 435 -1.02 -14.85 13.25
C ARG A 435 -1.44 -16.16 13.87
N GLU A 436 -2.59 -16.21 14.53
CA GLU A 436 -3.19 -17.44 15.06
C GLU A 436 -3.53 -18.45 13.97
N PHE A 437 -4.09 -17.99 12.85
CA PHE A 437 -4.38 -18.82 11.67
C PHE A 437 -3.10 -19.39 11.04
N THR A 438 -2.02 -18.60 10.96
CA THR A 438 -0.71 -19.08 10.47
C THR A 438 -0.06 -20.03 11.48
N PHE A 439 -0.25 -19.79 12.78
CA PHE A 439 0.28 -20.63 13.86
C PHE A 439 -0.54 -21.91 14.01
N THR A 440 -1.89 -21.83 14.05
CA THR A 440 -2.78 -22.99 14.13
C THR A 440 -2.78 -23.84 12.86
N THR A 441 -2.59 -23.26 11.67
CA THR A 441 -2.34 -24.05 10.46
C THR A 441 -0.99 -24.75 10.50
N ALA A 442 0.04 -24.15 11.09
CA ALA A 442 1.33 -24.83 11.29
C ALA A 442 1.26 -25.91 12.38
N GLU A 443 0.48 -25.70 13.46
CA GLU A 443 0.23 -26.71 14.51
C GLU A 443 -0.78 -27.76 14.07
N ALA A 444 -1.86 -27.39 13.40
CA ALA A 444 -2.81 -28.34 12.80
C ALA A 444 -2.11 -29.21 11.74
N ARG A 445 -1.17 -28.66 10.99
CA ARG A 445 -0.31 -29.42 10.07
C ARG A 445 0.61 -30.42 10.81
N ARG A 446 0.97 -30.17 12.07
CA ARG A 446 1.74 -31.11 12.90
C ARG A 446 0.86 -32.15 13.62
N SER A 447 -0.37 -31.79 13.98
CA SER A 447 -1.30 -32.69 14.66
C SER A 447 -2.14 -33.57 13.71
N GLU A 448 -2.36 -33.16 12.47
CA GLU A 448 -3.09 -33.91 11.44
C GLU A 448 -2.20 -34.75 10.52
N ALA A 449 -0.95 -35.02 10.90
CA ALA A 449 -0.03 -35.92 10.18
C ALA A 449 -0.51 -37.40 10.11
N GLY A 450 -1.81 -37.63 10.33
CA GLY A 450 -2.47 -38.93 10.27
C GLY A 450 -3.52 -39.08 9.17
N GLY A 451 -3.80 -38.09 8.32
CA GLY A 451 -4.86 -38.24 7.33
C GLY A 451 -4.93 -37.14 6.25
N LEU A 452 -4.48 -37.53 5.06
CA LEU A 452 -4.92 -36.96 3.75
C LEU A 452 -4.80 -35.45 3.53
N LEU A 453 -3.63 -34.85 3.77
CA LEU A 453 -3.26 -33.57 3.12
C LEU A 453 -2.01 -33.83 2.27
N ALA A 454 -2.08 -33.53 0.97
CA ALA A 454 -0.91 -33.38 0.13
C ALA A 454 0.07 -32.37 0.79
N PRO A 455 1.40 -32.52 0.63
CA PRO A 455 2.38 -31.62 1.22
C PRO A 455 2.03 -30.16 0.93
N ALA A 456 2.19 -29.29 1.92
CA ALA A 456 1.88 -27.85 1.81
C ALA A 456 2.74 -27.09 0.77
N ASP A 457 3.71 -27.79 0.17
CA ASP A 457 4.68 -27.28 -0.79
C ASP A 457 4.37 -27.72 -2.25
N ALA A 458 3.25 -28.41 -2.48
CA ALA A 458 2.89 -28.82 -3.84
C ALA A 458 2.32 -27.63 -4.61
N GLU A 459 3.12 -27.12 -5.52
CA GLU A 459 2.79 -26.01 -6.43
C GLU A 459 1.55 -26.33 -7.28
N VAL A 460 0.65 -25.37 -7.47
CA VAL A 460 -0.49 -25.54 -8.37
C VAL A 460 0.00 -25.59 -9.81
N LEU A 461 -0.28 -26.71 -10.50
CA LEU A 461 -0.02 -26.89 -11.91
C LEU A 461 -1.28 -26.61 -12.71
N ASN A 462 -1.22 -25.74 -13.71
CA ASN A 462 -2.30 -25.52 -14.67
C ASN A 462 -2.43 -26.70 -15.61
N GLY A 463 -3.50 -26.79 -16.34
CA GLY A 463 -3.69 -27.84 -17.35
C GLY A 463 -2.56 -27.91 -18.38
N VAL A 464 -1.95 -26.77 -18.77
CA VAL A 464 -0.81 -26.73 -19.68
C VAL A 464 0.44 -27.39 -19.08
N ASP A 465 0.71 -27.15 -17.79
CA ASP A 465 1.86 -27.74 -17.08
C ASP A 465 1.71 -29.26 -16.96
N VAL A 466 0.50 -29.73 -16.66
CA VAL A 466 0.16 -31.16 -16.59
C VAL A 466 0.30 -31.81 -17.96
N LEU A 467 -0.20 -31.17 -19.00
CA LEU A 467 -0.10 -31.67 -20.38
C LEU A 467 1.36 -31.82 -20.83
N GLU A 468 2.21 -30.83 -20.51
CA GLU A 468 3.64 -30.86 -20.82
C GLU A 468 4.36 -31.97 -20.04
N ARG A 469 4.15 -32.01 -18.71
CA ARG A 469 4.71 -33.06 -17.86
C ARG A 469 4.39 -34.48 -18.35
N ASP A 470 3.19 -34.69 -18.86
CA ASP A 470 2.71 -35.98 -19.36
C ASP A 470 3.15 -36.25 -20.82
N GLY A 471 4.03 -35.38 -21.37
CA GLY A 471 4.61 -35.54 -22.70
C GLY A 471 3.64 -35.36 -23.86
N PHE A 472 2.62 -34.53 -23.66
CA PHE A 472 1.58 -34.21 -24.67
C PHE A 472 0.88 -35.44 -25.30
N LYS A 473 0.79 -36.54 -24.57
CA LYS A 473 0.29 -37.81 -25.06
C LYS A 473 -1.06 -37.72 -25.75
N GLU A 474 -1.96 -36.88 -25.22
CA GLU A 474 -3.30 -36.75 -25.79
C GLU A 474 -3.36 -35.92 -27.09
N LEU A 475 -2.31 -35.15 -27.41
CA LEU A 475 -2.23 -34.29 -28.59
C LEU A 475 -1.26 -34.82 -29.65
N GLN A 476 -0.62 -35.96 -29.40
CA GLN A 476 0.36 -36.54 -30.31
C GLN A 476 -0.22 -36.85 -31.68
N ASN A 477 0.52 -36.45 -32.72
CA ASN A 477 0.17 -36.59 -34.16
C ASN A 477 -1.08 -35.83 -34.60
N LEU A 478 -1.63 -34.92 -33.75
CA LEU A 478 -2.78 -34.09 -34.09
C LEU A 478 -2.35 -32.71 -34.63
N ARG A 479 -3.11 -32.21 -35.59
CA ARG A 479 -3.07 -30.82 -36.04
C ARG A 479 -4.04 -30.05 -35.16
N VAL A 480 -3.51 -29.18 -34.28
CA VAL A 480 -4.32 -28.48 -33.27
C VAL A 480 -4.50 -27.01 -33.61
N GLY A 481 -5.70 -26.49 -33.34
CA GLY A 481 -6.01 -25.07 -33.27
C GLY A 481 -6.04 -24.62 -31.81
N LEU A 482 -5.33 -23.56 -31.46
CA LEU A 482 -5.26 -23.06 -30.07
C LEU A 482 -6.09 -21.81 -29.93
N ILE A 483 -7.07 -21.81 -29.03
CA ILE A 483 -7.85 -20.66 -28.56
C ILE A 483 -7.16 -20.14 -27.32
N THR A 484 -6.51 -18.99 -27.40
CA THR A 484 -5.72 -18.45 -26.30
C THR A 484 -5.53 -16.93 -26.41
N ASN A 485 -4.97 -16.34 -25.35
CA ASN A 485 -4.50 -14.95 -25.30
C ASN A 485 -3.22 -14.86 -24.46
N GLN A 486 -2.81 -13.65 -24.06
CA GLN A 486 -1.63 -13.39 -23.23
C GLN A 486 -1.61 -14.13 -21.88
N THR A 487 -2.76 -14.58 -21.38
CA THR A 487 -2.89 -15.32 -20.12
C THR A 487 -2.60 -16.80 -20.25
N GLY A 488 -2.63 -17.34 -21.46
CA GLY A 488 -2.24 -18.74 -21.78
C GLY A 488 -0.74 -18.91 -21.57
N ARG A 489 -0.34 -19.28 -20.36
CA ARG A 489 1.06 -19.48 -19.95
C ARG A 489 1.19 -20.69 -19.05
N ASP A 490 2.33 -21.33 -19.14
CA ASP A 490 2.76 -22.31 -18.15
C ASP A 490 3.24 -21.62 -16.87
N ARG A 491 3.57 -22.40 -15.86
CA ARG A 491 4.06 -21.90 -14.57
C ARG A 491 5.40 -21.15 -14.69
N ALA A 492 6.24 -21.51 -15.66
CA ALA A 492 7.51 -20.82 -15.95
C ALA A 492 7.33 -19.48 -16.68
N GLY A 493 6.10 -19.14 -17.07
CA GLY A 493 5.73 -17.91 -17.79
C GLY A 493 5.88 -18.02 -19.30
N ARG A 494 6.19 -19.20 -19.88
CA ARG A 494 6.22 -19.42 -21.33
C ARG A 494 4.80 -19.39 -21.88
N GLN A 495 4.58 -18.78 -23.02
CA GLN A 495 3.26 -18.77 -23.67
C GLN A 495 2.88 -20.19 -24.16
N THR A 496 1.61 -20.57 -23.96
CA THR A 496 1.09 -21.86 -24.44
C THR A 496 1.27 -22.06 -25.95
N ILE A 497 1.32 -20.96 -26.72
CA ILE A 497 1.66 -20.98 -28.15
C ILE A 497 3.06 -21.58 -28.35
N ASP A 498 4.05 -21.12 -27.59
CA ASP A 498 5.43 -21.60 -27.70
C ASP A 498 5.53 -23.06 -27.18
N VAL A 499 4.88 -23.34 -26.03
CA VAL A 499 4.85 -24.70 -25.44
C VAL A 499 4.29 -25.73 -26.41
N LEU A 500 3.17 -25.46 -27.08
CA LEU A 500 2.58 -26.40 -28.05
C LEU A 500 3.35 -26.47 -29.37
N ARG A 501 4.01 -25.37 -29.77
CA ARG A 501 4.86 -25.37 -30.97
C ARG A 501 6.12 -26.21 -30.81
N GLU A 502 6.68 -26.19 -29.60
CA GLU A 502 7.90 -26.96 -29.27
C GLU A 502 7.59 -28.39 -28.84
N ALA A 503 6.31 -28.73 -28.63
CA ALA A 503 5.87 -30.01 -28.14
C ALA A 503 6.16 -31.15 -29.16
N PRO A 504 6.89 -32.21 -28.74
CA PRO A 504 7.16 -33.32 -29.63
C PRO A 504 5.87 -33.99 -30.12
N GLY A 505 5.74 -34.14 -31.44
CA GLY A 505 4.60 -34.84 -32.09
C GLY A 505 3.30 -34.02 -32.15
N VAL A 506 3.26 -32.78 -31.65
CA VAL A 506 2.12 -31.87 -31.76
C VAL A 506 2.33 -30.92 -32.95
N LYS A 507 1.28 -30.72 -33.76
CA LYS A 507 1.34 -29.79 -34.88
C LYS A 507 0.39 -28.61 -34.63
N LEU A 508 0.91 -27.54 -34.06
CA LEU A 508 0.13 -26.29 -33.93
C LEU A 508 -0.08 -25.70 -35.34
N ALA A 509 -1.36 -25.58 -35.77
CA ALA A 509 -1.73 -25.23 -37.15
C ALA A 509 -2.44 -23.88 -37.25
N ALA A 510 -3.11 -23.43 -36.23
CA ALA A 510 -3.83 -22.15 -36.21
C ALA A 510 -3.99 -21.61 -34.79
N LEU A 511 -4.12 -20.28 -34.68
CA LEU A 511 -4.41 -19.56 -33.46
C LEU A 511 -5.80 -18.92 -33.56
N PHE A 512 -6.56 -18.91 -32.48
CA PHE A 512 -7.87 -18.27 -32.38
C PHE A 512 -7.82 -17.24 -31.25
N SER A 513 -8.10 -16.01 -31.59
CA SER A 513 -7.95 -14.86 -30.70
C SER A 513 -9.31 -14.42 -30.15
N PRO A 514 -9.55 -14.47 -28.80
CA PRO A 514 -10.76 -13.94 -28.19
C PRO A 514 -10.76 -12.41 -28.14
N GLU A 515 -11.70 -11.84 -27.40
CA GLU A 515 -11.72 -10.41 -27.05
C GLU A 515 -10.36 -9.94 -26.54
N HIS A 516 -9.95 -8.72 -26.87
CA HIS A 516 -8.64 -8.11 -26.59
C HIS A 516 -7.43 -8.65 -27.38
N GLY A 517 -7.62 -9.65 -28.28
CA GLY A 517 -6.56 -10.16 -29.13
C GLY A 517 -5.60 -11.12 -28.43
N ILE A 518 -4.69 -11.73 -29.21
CA ILE A 518 -3.68 -12.69 -28.72
C ILE A 518 -2.74 -12.07 -27.67
N ARG A 519 -2.50 -10.76 -27.75
CA ARG A 519 -1.57 -10.05 -26.86
C ARG A 519 -2.26 -9.26 -25.76
N GLY A 520 -3.60 -9.24 -25.71
CA GLY A 520 -4.39 -8.59 -24.65
C GLY A 520 -4.33 -7.06 -24.63
N LEU A 521 -3.94 -6.43 -25.71
CA LEU A 521 -3.71 -4.98 -25.78
C LEU A 521 -4.82 -4.19 -26.49
N ALA A 522 -5.71 -4.87 -27.22
CA ALA A 522 -6.74 -4.24 -28.01
C ALA A 522 -8.07 -4.10 -27.24
N ASP A 523 -8.58 -2.88 -27.14
CA ASP A 523 -9.97 -2.62 -26.69
C ASP A 523 -10.94 -2.48 -27.90
N GLU A 524 -10.47 -2.79 -29.13
CA GLU A 524 -11.21 -2.68 -30.39
C GLU A 524 -11.37 -4.03 -31.09
N LYS A 525 -12.20 -4.07 -32.14
CA LYS A 525 -12.40 -5.25 -32.98
C LYS A 525 -11.07 -5.71 -33.59
N VAL A 526 -10.74 -6.99 -33.41
CA VAL A 526 -9.53 -7.61 -33.94
C VAL A 526 -9.90 -8.31 -35.26
N SER A 527 -9.17 -8.06 -36.32
CA SER A 527 -9.30 -8.74 -37.61
C SER A 527 -8.40 -9.99 -37.70
N ASP A 528 -8.71 -10.89 -38.63
CA ASP A 528 -7.83 -12.01 -38.95
C ASP A 528 -6.46 -11.49 -39.41
N THR A 529 -5.37 -12.14 -38.94
CA THR A 529 -3.98 -11.74 -39.22
C THR A 529 -3.05 -12.97 -39.17
N THR A 530 -1.74 -12.72 -39.21
CA THR A 530 -0.72 -13.78 -39.06
C THR A 530 0.16 -13.41 -37.86
N ASP A 531 0.49 -14.37 -37.02
CA ASP A 531 1.42 -14.16 -35.93
C ASP A 531 2.85 -13.99 -36.45
N GLU A 532 3.44 -12.82 -36.17
CA GLU A 532 4.79 -12.48 -36.69
C GLU A 532 5.88 -13.43 -36.19
N LYS A 533 5.72 -13.98 -34.98
CA LYS A 533 6.72 -14.87 -34.37
C LYS A 533 6.68 -16.30 -34.91
N THR A 534 5.47 -16.79 -35.18
CA THR A 534 5.28 -18.21 -35.54
C THR A 534 4.92 -18.42 -37.02
N GLY A 535 4.45 -17.38 -37.72
CA GLY A 535 3.94 -17.47 -39.07
C GLY A 535 2.55 -18.13 -39.17
N LEU A 536 1.90 -18.44 -38.03
CA LEU A 536 0.60 -19.08 -37.98
C LEU A 536 -0.55 -18.10 -38.23
N PRO A 537 -1.64 -18.56 -38.90
CA PRO A 537 -2.83 -17.72 -39.03
C PRO A 537 -3.49 -17.49 -37.67
N ILE A 538 -3.85 -16.25 -37.38
CA ILE A 538 -4.66 -15.83 -36.22
C ILE A 538 -6.07 -15.51 -36.73
N TYR A 539 -7.04 -16.27 -36.27
CA TYR A 539 -8.47 -16.05 -36.56
C TYR A 539 -9.14 -15.32 -35.40
N SER A 540 -9.78 -14.21 -35.68
CA SER A 540 -10.48 -13.43 -34.67
C SER A 540 -11.82 -14.05 -34.29
N LEU A 541 -12.03 -14.22 -32.98
CA LEU A 541 -13.32 -14.58 -32.38
C LEU A 541 -14.03 -13.35 -31.76
N TYR A 542 -13.58 -12.14 -32.11
CA TYR A 542 -14.18 -10.88 -31.63
C TYR A 542 -14.17 -9.80 -32.72
N GLY A 543 -14.59 -10.19 -33.95
CA GLY A 543 -14.68 -9.33 -35.12
C GLY A 543 -16.04 -9.44 -35.78
N GLU A 544 -16.04 -9.93 -37.04
CA GLU A 544 -17.25 -10.22 -37.78
C GLU A 544 -18.04 -11.40 -37.22
N THR A 545 -17.33 -12.37 -36.63
CA THR A 545 -17.89 -13.52 -35.95
C THR A 545 -17.33 -13.68 -34.55
N ARG A 546 -18.09 -14.32 -33.69
CA ARG A 546 -17.67 -14.71 -32.33
C ARG A 546 -17.47 -16.23 -32.19
N ARG A 547 -17.42 -16.93 -33.32
CA ARG A 547 -17.33 -18.38 -33.43
C ARG A 547 -16.25 -18.79 -34.43
N PRO A 548 -15.49 -19.86 -34.17
CA PRO A 548 -14.71 -20.47 -35.22
C PRO A 548 -15.56 -20.81 -36.42
N ARG A 549 -15.15 -20.48 -37.65
CA ARG A 549 -15.88 -20.78 -38.88
C ARG A 549 -15.55 -22.22 -39.33
N PRO A 550 -16.48 -22.93 -40.01
CA PRO A 550 -16.23 -24.29 -40.47
C PRO A 550 -14.99 -24.45 -41.34
N GLU A 551 -14.67 -23.48 -42.20
CA GLU A 551 -13.49 -23.48 -43.06
C GLU A 551 -12.18 -23.36 -42.25
N GLN A 552 -12.18 -22.70 -41.09
CA GLN A 552 -11.01 -22.58 -40.20
C GLN A 552 -10.78 -23.88 -39.43
N LEU A 553 -11.77 -24.69 -39.20
CA LEU A 553 -11.68 -25.98 -38.51
C LEU A 553 -11.42 -27.18 -39.42
N LYS A 554 -11.65 -27.07 -40.74
CA LYS A 554 -11.61 -28.17 -41.69
C LYS A 554 -10.29 -28.98 -41.69
N ASN A 555 -9.17 -28.35 -41.42
CA ASN A 555 -7.84 -28.95 -41.42
C ASN A 555 -7.30 -29.21 -40.02
N LEU A 556 -8.14 -29.14 -38.98
CA LEU A 556 -7.73 -29.41 -37.60
C LEU A 556 -8.26 -30.78 -37.15
N ASP A 557 -7.46 -31.45 -36.34
CA ASP A 557 -7.84 -32.74 -35.73
C ASP A 557 -8.34 -32.53 -34.30
N ALA A 558 -8.05 -31.35 -33.67
CA ALA A 558 -8.52 -30.97 -32.36
C ALA A 558 -8.49 -29.45 -32.16
N LEU A 559 -9.30 -28.95 -31.24
CA LEU A 559 -9.15 -27.61 -30.63
C LEU A 559 -8.59 -27.71 -29.22
N VAL A 560 -7.76 -26.75 -28.84
CA VAL A 560 -7.25 -26.57 -27.50
C VAL A 560 -7.70 -25.20 -26.99
N TYR A 561 -8.22 -25.10 -25.76
CA TYR A 561 -8.63 -23.88 -25.11
C TYR A 561 -7.77 -23.64 -23.88
N ASP A 562 -7.08 -22.50 -23.81
CA ASP A 562 -6.22 -22.11 -22.70
C ASP A 562 -6.30 -20.60 -22.44
N ILE A 563 -7.22 -20.17 -21.57
CA ILE A 563 -7.44 -18.77 -21.20
C ILE A 563 -7.81 -18.68 -19.72
N GLN A 564 -7.23 -17.69 -19.01
CA GLN A 564 -7.59 -17.36 -17.63
C GLN A 564 -8.91 -16.59 -17.57
N ASP A 565 -9.93 -17.17 -16.95
CA ASP A 565 -11.19 -16.52 -16.62
C ASP A 565 -11.09 -15.77 -15.28
N VAL A 566 -12.09 -14.92 -14.97
CA VAL A 566 -12.16 -14.13 -13.72
C VAL A 566 -13.31 -14.57 -12.78
N GLY A 567 -14.03 -15.64 -13.10
CA GLY A 567 -15.08 -16.21 -12.26
C GLY A 567 -16.45 -15.54 -12.35
N VAL A 568 -16.71 -14.79 -13.43
CA VAL A 568 -17.90 -13.95 -13.60
C VAL A 568 -18.62 -14.25 -14.92
N ARG A 569 -19.96 -14.45 -14.85
CA ARG A 569 -20.83 -14.82 -15.99
C ARG A 569 -20.64 -13.93 -17.21
N PHE A 570 -20.56 -12.63 -17.04
CA PHE A 570 -20.51 -11.68 -18.16
C PHE A 570 -19.09 -11.37 -18.64
N TYR A 571 -18.06 -12.07 -18.10
CA TYR A 571 -16.72 -12.02 -18.67
C TYR A 571 -16.67 -12.94 -19.89
N THR A 572 -16.44 -12.35 -21.07
CA THR A 572 -16.79 -12.96 -22.37
C THR A 572 -16.05 -14.25 -22.74
N TYR A 573 -14.95 -14.57 -22.04
CA TYR A 573 -14.18 -15.80 -22.30
C TYR A 573 -15.00 -17.07 -22.03
N VAL A 574 -15.90 -17.06 -21.03
CA VAL A 574 -16.78 -18.21 -20.79
C VAL A 574 -17.80 -18.42 -21.91
N SER A 575 -18.16 -17.35 -22.62
CA SER A 575 -19.03 -17.44 -23.81
C SER A 575 -18.26 -17.92 -25.03
N THR A 576 -17.01 -17.48 -25.22
CA THR A 576 -16.08 -17.99 -26.24
C THR A 576 -15.87 -19.49 -26.08
N LEU A 577 -15.71 -19.99 -24.84
CA LEU A 577 -15.63 -21.42 -24.53
C LEU A 577 -16.91 -22.16 -24.97
N GLY A 578 -18.09 -21.62 -24.67
CA GLY A 578 -19.35 -22.21 -25.05
C GLY A 578 -19.50 -22.31 -26.58
N TYR A 579 -19.11 -21.28 -27.29
CA TYR A 579 -19.13 -21.31 -28.78
C TYR A 579 -18.07 -22.27 -29.36
N ALA A 580 -16.92 -22.36 -28.73
CA ALA A 580 -15.88 -23.34 -29.15
C ALA A 580 -16.40 -24.79 -29.00
N LEU A 581 -17.10 -25.10 -27.91
CA LEU A 581 -17.74 -26.40 -27.71
C LEU A 581 -18.75 -26.73 -28.83
N GLU A 582 -19.64 -25.78 -29.18
CA GLU A 582 -20.65 -25.97 -30.20
C GLU A 582 -20.01 -26.19 -31.59
N GLU A 583 -18.99 -25.41 -31.95
CA GLU A 583 -18.36 -25.53 -33.26
C GLU A 583 -17.45 -26.76 -33.35
N ALA A 584 -16.76 -27.15 -32.27
CA ALA A 584 -16.00 -28.41 -32.23
C ALA A 584 -16.93 -29.63 -32.41
N ALA A 585 -18.10 -29.65 -31.76
CA ALA A 585 -19.09 -30.68 -31.90
C ALA A 585 -19.61 -30.79 -33.35
N LYS A 586 -19.92 -29.67 -34.00
CA LYS A 586 -20.32 -29.60 -35.41
C LYS A 586 -19.23 -30.13 -36.36
N ALA A 587 -17.98 -29.74 -36.08
CA ALA A 587 -16.83 -30.19 -36.86
C ALA A 587 -16.41 -31.63 -36.55
N ARG A 588 -16.98 -32.26 -35.53
CA ARG A 588 -16.68 -33.62 -35.02
C ARG A 588 -15.18 -33.77 -34.63
N ILE A 589 -14.62 -32.73 -34.02
CA ILE A 589 -13.25 -32.75 -33.46
C ILE A 589 -13.32 -32.57 -31.94
N PRO A 590 -12.41 -33.17 -31.15
CA PRO A 590 -12.35 -32.98 -29.73
C PRO A 590 -11.97 -31.54 -29.37
N LEU A 591 -12.50 -31.05 -28.24
CA LEU A 591 -12.05 -29.84 -27.58
C LEU A 591 -11.32 -30.20 -26.30
N PHE A 592 -10.03 -29.84 -26.21
CA PHE A 592 -9.22 -29.94 -25.02
C PHE A 592 -9.28 -28.62 -24.25
N VAL A 593 -9.67 -28.64 -22.99
CA VAL A 593 -9.67 -27.46 -22.09
C VAL A 593 -8.52 -27.65 -21.10
N LEU A 594 -7.50 -26.81 -21.21
CA LEU A 594 -6.40 -26.74 -20.25
C LEU A 594 -6.87 -25.90 -19.07
N ASP A 595 -7.26 -26.58 -17.97
CA ASP A 595 -7.97 -25.93 -16.88
C ASP A 595 -7.09 -24.98 -16.07
N ARG A 596 -7.69 -23.89 -15.54
CA ARG A 596 -7.02 -22.83 -14.79
C ARG A 596 -7.79 -22.49 -13.53
N PRO A 597 -7.11 -21.95 -12.48
CA PRO A 597 -7.75 -21.53 -11.25
C PRO A 597 -8.87 -20.50 -11.50
N ASN A 598 -9.98 -20.62 -10.76
CA ASN A 598 -10.88 -19.50 -10.62
C ASN A 598 -10.24 -18.50 -9.66
N PRO A 599 -9.89 -17.25 -10.10
CA PRO A 599 -9.05 -16.36 -9.32
C PRO A 599 -9.70 -15.85 -8.03
N ILE A 600 -11.02 -15.79 -7.99
CA ILE A 600 -11.79 -15.38 -6.82
C ILE A 600 -12.34 -16.57 -6.01
N GLY A 601 -11.70 -17.75 -6.16
CA GLY A 601 -12.08 -18.99 -5.50
C GLY A 601 -13.29 -19.68 -6.10
N GLY A 602 -13.40 -20.98 -5.83
CA GLY A 602 -14.45 -21.86 -6.36
C GLY A 602 -15.58 -22.19 -5.37
N VAL A 603 -15.58 -21.65 -4.14
CA VAL A 603 -16.57 -21.97 -3.10
C VAL A 603 -17.84 -21.17 -3.30
N GLU A 604 -17.71 -19.85 -3.39
CA GLU A 604 -18.82 -18.91 -3.35
C GLU A 604 -19.58 -18.83 -4.67
N VAL A 605 -20.90 -18.76 -4.55
CA VAL A 605 -21.86 -18.61 -5.64
C VAL A 605 -22.81 -17.49 -5.28
N GLU A 606 -22.84 -16.40 -6.09
CA GLU A 606 -23.60 -15.20 -5.77
C GLU A 606 -24.32 -14.60 -6.99
N GLY A 607 -25.40 -13.88 -6.70
CA GLY A 607 -26.15 -13.08 -7.65
C GLY A 607 -27.23 -13.84 -8.40
N PRO A 608 -28.09 -13.12 -9.14
CA PRO A 608 -29.20 -13.75 -9.85
C PRO A 608 -28.71 -14.64 -10.99
N VAL A 609 -29.39 -15.78 -11.16
CA VAL A 609 -29.21 -16.63 -12.32
C VAL A 609 -29.84 -15.96 -13.55
N ALA A 610 -29.15 -15.99 -14.69
CA ALA A 610 -29.64 -15.37 -15.93
C ALA A 610 -30.99 -15.94 -16.37
N ASP A 611 -31.84 -15.08 -16.93
CA ASP A 611 -33.11 -15.49 -17.52
C ASP A 611 -32.86 -16.21 -18.86
N ALA A 612 -33.52 -17.35 -19.04
CA ALA A 612 -33.29 -18.23 -20.20
C ALA A 612 -33.68 -17.60 -21.55
N ASP A 613 -34.65 -16.69 -21.53
CA ASP A 613 -35.14 -15.94 -22.70
C ASP A 613 -34.29 -14.72 -23.06
N LYS A 614 -33.26 -14.38 -22.24
CA LYS A 614 -32.40 -13.19 -22.41
C LYS A 614 -30.93 -13.52 -22.62
N LEU A 615 -30.63 -14.77 -22.96
CA LEU A 615 -29.24 -15.19 -23.17
C LEU A 615 -28.59 -14.42 -24.32
N SER A 616 -27.31 -14.11 -24.19
CA SER A 616 -26.54 -13.29 -25.12
C SER A 616 -25.04 -13.65 -25.04
N PHE A 617 -24.20 -12.89 -25.76
CA PHE A 617 -22.75 -13.06 -25.64
C PHE A 617 -22.19 -12.76 -24.24
N THR A 618 -22.83 -11.90 -23.45
CA THR A 618 -22.47 -11.63 -22.04
C THR A 618 -23.23 -12.52 -21.05
N ALA A 619 -24.04 -13.45 -21.53
CA ALA A 619 -24.78 -14.41 -20.72
C ALA A 619 -25.06 -15.68 -21.54
N TYR A 620 -24.03 -16.45 -21.83
CA TYR A 620 -24.09 -17.64 -22.69
C TYR A 620 -25.03 -18.72 -22.14
N HIS A 621 -25.13 -18.83 -20.82
CA HIS A 621 -25.92 -19.86 -20.14
C HIS A 621 -26.62 -19.35 -18.87
N THR A 622 -27.61 -20.07 -18.40
CA THR A 622 -28.41 -19.78 -17.19
C THR A 622 -27.57 -20.08 -15.92
N ILE A 623 -26.56 -19.28 -15.67
CA ILE A 623 -25.70 -19.37 -14.50
C ILE A 623 -25.75 -18.06 -13.68
N PRO A 624 -25.41 -18.08 -12.38
CA PRO A 624 -25.39 -16.87 -11.56
C PRO A 624 -24.23 -15.94 -11.95
N VAL A 625 -24.27 -14.71 -11.45
CA VAL A 625 -23.24 -13.69 -11.72
C VAL A 625 -21.85 -14.19 -11.33
N ARG A 626 -21.67 -14.64 -10.08
CA ARG A 626 -20.45 -15.31 -9.60
C ARG A 626 -20.74 -16.81 -9.53
N HIS A 627 -20.13 -17.59 -10.41
CA HIS A 627 -20.48 -19.00 -10.60
C HIS A 627 -19.64 -19.99 -9.79
N GLY A 628 -18.45 -19.56 -9.29
CA GLY A 628 -17.57 -20.40 -8.47
C GLY A 628 -17.07 -21.66 -9.17
N MET A 629 -16.83 -21.64 -10.46
CA MET A 629 -16.39 -22.78 -11.28
C MET A 629 -15.11 -22.41 -12.04
N THR A 630 -14.29 -23.42 -12.38
CA THR A 630 -13.18 -23.27 -13.33
C THR A 630 -13.71 -23.33 -14.76
N VAL A 631 -12.86 -22.97 -15.75
CA VAL A 631 -13.24 -23.05 -17.17
C VAL A 631 -13.50 -24.49 -17.61
N GLY A 632 -12.73 -25.47 -17.09
CA GLY A 632 -12.97 -26.89 -17.35
C GLY A 632 -14.29 -27.38 -16.78
N GLU A 633 -14.68 -26.92 -15.59
CA GLU A 633 -15.97 -27.23 -14.97
C GLU A 633 -17.14 -26.60 -15.72
N LEU A 634 -16.98 -25.33 -16.18
CA LEU A 634 -17.98 -24.66 -17.02
C LEU A 634 -18.18 -25.39 -18.36
N ALA A 635 -17.08 -25.83 -18.99
CA ALA A 635 -17.17 -26.61 -20.23
C ALA A 635 -17.98 -27.89 -20.05
N ARG A 636 -17.79 -28.63 -18.94
CA ARG A 636 -18.59 -29.80 -18.60
C ARG A 636 -20.04 -29.46 -18.37
N LEU A 637 -20.33 -28.40 -17.63
CA LEU A 637 -21.70 -27.95 -17.37
C LEU A 637 -22.41 -27.58 -18.66
N TYR A 638 -21.77 -26.79 -19.52
CA TYR A 638 -22.34 -26.35 -20.79
C TYR A 638 -22.60 -27.53 -21.73
N ASN A 639 -21.61 -28.44 -21.88
CA ASN A 639 -21.73 -29.60 -22.74
C ASN A 639 -22.94 -30.49 -22.33
N ALA A 640 -23.08 -30.72 -21.01
CA ALA A 640 -24.19 -31.55 -20.48
C ALA A 640 -25.55 -30.86 -20.59
N GLN A 641 -25.69 -29.64 -20.06
CA GLN A 641 -26.98 -28.97 -19.92
C GLN A 641 -27.55 -28.47 -21.26
N ARG A 642 -26.67 -28.02 -22.18
CA ARG A 642 -27.09 -27.61 -23.52
C ARG A 642 -27.15 -28.77 -24.53
N LYS A 643 -26.75 -29.98 -24.08
CA LYS A 643 -26.73 -31.19 -24.90
C LYS A 643 -25.90 -31.03 -26.18
N ILE A 644 -24.71 -30.38 -26.06
CA ILE A 644 -23.87 -30.04 -27.20
C ILE A 644 -23.23 -31.30 -27.83
N ALA A 645 -23.00 -32.33 -27.02
CA ALA A 645 -22.40 -33.60 -27.44
C ALA A 645 -20.99 -33.45 -28.05
N CYS A 646 -20.23 -32.48 -27.57
CA CYS A 646 -18.80 -32.31 -27.91
C CYS A 646 -17.94 -33.42 -27.25
N ASP A 647 -16.97 -34.00 -27.97
CA ASP A 647 -15.89 -34.79 -27.36
C ASP A 647 -15.02 -33.84 -26.53
N LEU A 648 -15.43 -33.59 -25.30
CA LEU A 648 -14.78 -32.67 -24.36
C LEU A 648 -13.77 -33.42 -23.51
N ARG A 649 -12.53 -32.94 -23.52
CA ARG A 649 -11.41 -33.45 -22.72
C ARG A 649 -10.84 -32.32 -21.85
N VAL A 650 -10.93 -32.46 -20.55
CA VAL A 650 -10.41 -31.47 -19.60
C VAL A 650 -9.10 -31.97 -19.01
N VAL A 651 -8.01 -31.27 -19.34
CA VAL A 651 -6.71 -31.47 -18.67
C VAL A 651 -6.77 -30.72 -17.34
N LYS A 652 -6.90 -31.50 -16.26
CA LYS A 652 -7.12 -30.96 -14.92
C LYS A 652 -5.88 -30.32 -14.35
N MET A 653 -6.08 -29.27 -13.54
CA MET A 653 -5.04 -28.76 -12.65
C MET A 653 -4.66 -29.80 -11.58
N GLU A 654 -3.47 -29.67 -11.06
CA GLU A 654 -3.05 -30.38 -9.84
C GLU A 654 -2.81 -29.39 -8.69
N ASN A 655 -3.06 -29.86 -7.47
CA ASN A 655 -2.87 -29.15 -6.20
C ASN A 655 -3.78 -27.92 -5.98
N TRP A 656 -4.63 -27.53 -6.97
CA TRP A 656 -5.61 -26.48 -6.74
C TRP A 656 -6.79 -27.00 -5.93
N ARG A 657 -7.16 -26.22 -4.90
CA ARG A 657 -8.35 -26.47 -4.08
C ARG A 657 -9.36 -25.35 -4.29
N ARG A 658 -10.63 -25.69 -4.20
CA ARG A 658 -11.74 -24.77 -4.45
C ARG A 658 -11.71 -23.51 -3.58
N ALA A 659 -11.23 -23.62 -2.34
CA ALA A 659 -11.09 -22.47 -1.43
C ALA A 659 -9.91 -21.53 -1.76
N MET A 660 -8.99 -21.94 -2.65
CA MET A 660 -7.83 -21.12 -3.02
C MET A 660 -8.24 -19.95 -3.91
N TRP A 661 -7.78 -18.76 -3.56
CA TRP A 661 -7.74 -17.60 -4.42
C TRP A 661 -6.45 -17.64 -5.26
N PHE A 662 -6.36 -16.78 -6.29
CA PHE A 662 -5.24 -16.81 -7.22
C PHE A 662 -3.87 -16.60 -6.54
N ASP A 663 -3.78 -15.70 -5.57
CA ASP A 663 -2.56 -15.41 -4.80
C ASP A 663 -2.05 -16.63 -3.99
N ALA A 664 -2.93 -17.56 -3.63
CA ALA A 664 -2.56 -18.80 -2.98
C ALA A 664 -2.03 -19.89 -3.93
N THR A 665 -2.07 -19.65 -5.25
CA THR A 665 -1.61 -20.62 -6.26
C THR A 665 -0.10 -20.54 -6.54
N GLY A 666 0.56 -19.48 -6.09
CA GLY A 666 1.97 -19.20 -6.41
C GLY A 666 2.23 -18.78 -7.86
N GLN A 667 1.18 -18.48 -8.63
CA GLN A 667 1.30 -18.07 -10.04
C GLN A 667 1.37 -16.54 -10.18
N THR A 668 2.03 -16.08 -11.24
CA THR A 668 2.10 -14.66 -11.58
C THR A 668 0.78 -14.20 -12.20
N TRP A 669 0.21 -13.09 -11.67
CA TRP A 669 -0.96 -12.45 -12.29
C TRP A 669 -0.60 -11.88 -13.65
N VAL A 670 -1.33 -12.29 -14.68
CA VAL A 670 -1.26 -11.71 -16.02
C VAL A 670 -2.62 -11.10 -16.32
N ASN A 671 -2.68 -9.81 -16.59
CA ASN A 671 -3.92 -9.06 -16.79
C ASN A 671 -4.80 -9.73 -17.86
N PRO A 672 -5.97 -10.29 -17.51
CA PRO A 672 -6.85 -10.93 -18.50
C PRO A 672 -7.41 -9.96 -19.53
N SER A 673 -7.52 -8.68 -19.16
CA SER A 673 -7.91 -7.59 -20.05
C SER A 673 -7.19 -6.30 -19.63
N PRO A 674 -7.16 -5.24 -20.46
CA PRO A 674 -6.51 -3.97 -20.13
C PRO A 674 -7.02 -3.30 -18.83
N ASN A 675 -8.27 -3.58 -18.46
CA ASN A 675 -8.92 -3.03 -17.25
C ASN A 675 -9.06 -4.07 -16.11
N MET A 676 -8.38 -5.21 -16.17
CA MET A 676 -8.34 -6.21 -15.09
C MET A 676 -6.90 -6.42 -14.65
N ARG A 677 -6.36 -5.48 -13.89
CA ARG A 677 -4.91 -5.35 -13.60
C ARG A 677 -4.48 -6.03 -12.32
N SER A 678 -5.45 -6.35 -11.44
CA SER A 678 -5.17 -6.90 -10.11
C SER A 678 -6.22 -7.92 -9.69
N LEU A 679 -5.86 -8.74 -8.69
CA LEU A 679 -6.79 -9.65 -8.03
C LEU A 679 -7.89 -8.88 -7.27
N THR A 680 -7.61 -7.68 -6.77
CA THR A 680 -8.62 -6.81 -6.12
C THR A 680 -9.70 -6.40 -7.11
N GLU A 681 -9.32 -6.00 -8.32
CA GLU A 681 -10.27 -5.68 -9.39
C GLU A 681 -11.12 -6.90 -9.76
N ALA A 682 -10.51 -8.08 -9.88
CA ALA A 682 -11.25 -9.33 -10.13
C ALA A 682 -12.23 -9.66 -9.00
N ALA A 683 -11.88 -9.39 -7.74
CA ALA A 683 -12.74 -9.61 -6.58
C ALA A 683 -13.95 -8.67 -6.55
N LEU A 684 -13.79 -7.43 -6.99
CA LEU A 684 -14.85 -6.40 -7.03
C LEU A 684 -15.74 -6.53 -8.28
N TYR A 685 -15.18 -7.07 -9.36
CA TYR A 685 -15.82 -7.12 -10.68
C TYR A 685 -17.21 -7.78 -10.69
N PRO A 686 -17.52 -8.87 -9.95
CA PRO A 686 -18.86 -9.46 -9.96
C PRO A 686 -19.96 -8.48 -9.58
N GLY A 687 -19.66 -7.49 -8.72
CA GLY A 687 -20.62 -6.48 -8.29
C GLY A 687 -20.53 -5.17 -9.07
N VAL A 688 -19.34 -4.60 -9.14
CA VAL A 688 -19.10 -3.30 -9.80
C VAL A 688 -19.25 -3.41 -11.31
N GLY A 689 -18.84 -4.51 -11.92
CA GLY A 689 -19.00 -4.77 -13.35
C GLY A 689 -20.46 -4.72 -13.81
N LEU A 690 -21.43 -5.10 -12.98
CA LEU A 690 -22.85 -4.99 -13.31
C LEU A 690 -23.29 -3.53 -13.58
N LEU A 691 -22.62 -2.55 -12.97
CA LEU A 691 -22.91 -1.12 -13.12
C LEU A 691 -22.30 -0.50 -14.38
N GLU A 692 -21.36 -1.20 -15.01
CA GLU A 692 -20.54 -0.69 -16.12
C GLU A 692 -21.35 -0.20 -17.33
N THR A 693 -22.49 -0.81 -17.58
CA THR A 693 -23.35 -0.46 -18.72
C THR A 693 -24.26 0.73 -18.45
N THR A 694 -24.31 1.21 -17.22
CA THR A 694 -25.12 2.38 -16.83
C THR A 694 -24.35 3.70 -17.07
N ASN A 695 -24.97 4.82 -16.74
CA ASN A 695 -24.33 6.14 -16.81
C ASN A 695 -23.45 6.41 -15.56
N LEU A 696 -22.56 5.46 -15.27
CA LEU A 696 -21.57 5.53 -14.19
C LEU A 696 -20.18 5.22 -14.76
N SER A 697 -19.17 5.89 -14.25
CA SER A 697 -17.80 5.42 -14.38
C SER A 697 -17.55 4.34 -13.33
N VAL A 698 -17.06 3.20 -13.74
CA VAL A 698 -16.58 2.13 -12.87
C VAL A 698 -15.05 2.16 -12.74
N GLY A 699 -14.46 3.34 -12.83
CA GLY A 699 -13.02 3.54 -12.71
C GLY A 699 -12.21 3.20 -13.97
N ARG A 700 -12.83 2.78 -15.10
CA ARG A 700 -12.09 2.60 -16.36
C ARG A 700 -11.46 3.92 -16.81
N GLY A 701 -10.19 3.87 -17.22
CA GLY A 701 -9.42 5.07 -17.54
C GLY A 701 -8.76 5.73 -16.31
N THR A 702 -8.81 5.11 -15.13
CA THR A 702 -8.02 5.43 -13.94
C THR A 702 -6.97 4.33 -13.68
N ASP A 703 -6.16 4.50 -12.66
CA ASP A 703 -5.16 3.48 -12.28
C ASP A 703 -5.79 2.27 -11.57
N THR A 704 -7.03 2.38 -11.06
CA THR A 704 -7.76 1.37 -10.31
C THR A 704 -9.16 1.11 -10.89
N PRO A 705 -9.26 0.51 -12.09
CA PRO A 705 -10.55 0.09 -12.65
C PRO A 705 -11.31 -0.82 -11.68
N PHE A 706 -12.64 -0.69 -11.65
CA PHE A 706 -13.57 -1.44 -10.79
C PHE A 706 -13.43 -1.23 -9.28
N GLU A 707 -12.42 -0.49 -8.81
CA GLU A 707 -12.34 -0.05 -7.41
C GLU A 707 -13.12 1.25 -7.16
N LEU A 708 -13.44 1.99 -8.22
CA LEU A 708 -14.12 3.28 -8.19
C LEU A 708 -15.49 3.21 -8.87
N VAL A 709 -16.50 3.84 -8.25
CA VAL A 709 -17.81 4.05 -8.85
C VAL A 709 -18.19 5.51 -8.70
N GLY A 710 -18.48 6.21 -9.81
CA GLY A 710 -18.80 7.63 -9.73
C GLY A 710 -19.38 8.24 -10.99
N ALA A 711 -19.83 9.48 -10.88
CA ALA A 711 -20.34 10.28 -11.98
C ALA A 711 -20.22 11.79 -11.65
N PRO A 712 -20.28 12.70 -12.65
CA PRO A 712 -20.25 14.13 -12.39
C PRO A 712 -21.43 14.66 -11.55
N TRP A 713 -22.54 13.97 -11.57
CA TRP A 713 -23.77 14.29 -10.82
C TRP A 713 -23.82 13.63 -9.44
N LEU A 714 -22.88 12.75 -9.07
CA LEU A 714 -22.94 11.91 -7.88
C LEU A 714 -22.25 12.59 -6.69
N ASP A 715 -22.96 12.69 -5.58
CA ASP A 715 -22.40 13.08 -4.28
C ASP A 715 -21.80 11.83 -3.59
N GLY A 716 -20.47 11.73 -3.64
CA GLY A 716 -19.74 10.59 -3.07
C GLY A 716 -19.84 10.50 -1.55
N GLN A 717 -19.95 11.64 -0.83
CA GLN A 717 -20.12 11.63 0.63
C GLN A 717 -21.48 11.05 1.04
N LYS A 718 -22.53 11.49 0.35
CA LYS A 718 -23.89 10.99 0.59
C LYS A 718 -24.01 9.50 0.29
N LEU A 719 -23.39 9.04 -0.82
CA LEU A 719 -23.38 7.62 -1.19
C LEU A 719 -22.57 6.78 -0.19
N ALA A 720 -21.35 7.21 0.16
CA ALA A 720 -20.49 6.49 1.12
C ALA A 720 -21.15 6.38 2.50
N ALA A 721 -21.75 7.47 3.00
CA ALA A 721 -22.45 7.47 4.28
C ALA A 721 -23.61 6.45 4.30
N TYR A 722 -24.41 6.42 3.22
CA TYR A 722 -25.51 5.46 3.09
C TYR A 722 -25.00 4.01 3.08
N LEU A 723 -24.01 3.71 2.24
CA LEU A 723 -23.49 2.34 2.08
C LEU A 723 -22.78 1.83 3.34
N ASN A 724 -21.98 2.68 4.00
CA ASN A 724 -21.32 2.30 5.26
C ASN A 724 -22.34 2.07 6.39
N ALA A 725 -23.46 2.79 6.42
CA ALA A 725 -24.54 2.58 7.37
C ALA A 725 -25.27 1.22 7.16
N ARG A 726 -25.15 0.59 5.99
CA ARG A 726 -25.72 -0.75 5.71
C ARG A 726 -24.93 -1.88 6.39
N GLY A 727 -23.75 -1.62 6.94
CA GLY A 727 -22.97 -2.61 7.70
C GLY A 727 -22.48 -3.79 6.84
N LEU A 728 -22.12 -3.57 5.58
CA LEU A 728 -21.66 -4.63 4.69
C LEU A 728 -20.33 -5.20 5.20
N GLU A 729 -20.30 -6.51 5.44
CA GLU A 729 -19.11 -7.20 5.89
C GLU A 729 -18.04 -7.25 4.78
N GLY A 730 -16.79 -7.10 5.15
CA GLY A 730 -15.64 -7.27 4.26
C GLY A 730 -15.40 -6.13 3.27
N VAL A 731 -16.16 -5.02 3.34
CA VAL A 731 -15.96 -3.84 2.47
C VAL A 731 -16.26 -2.53 3.18
N ARG A 732 -15.54 -1.47 2.76
CA ARG A 732 -15.81 -0.07 3.14
C ARG A 732 -15.88 0.79 1.90
N PHE A 733 -16.67 1.86 1.96
CA PHE A 733 -16.88 2.82 0.89
C PHE A 733 -16.30 4.16 1.30
N ILE A 734 -15.29 4.61 0.56
CA ILE A 734 -14.57 5.85 0.82
C ILE A 734 -15.02 6.89 -0.19
N PRO A 735 -15.51 8.08 0.22
CA PRO A 735 -15.89 9.12 -0.74
C PRO A 735 -14.64 9.64 -1.47
N VAL A 736 -14.72 9.73 -2.80
CA VAL A 736 -13.60 10.15 -3.65
C VAL A 736 -14.05 11.12 -4.73
N ARG A 737 -13.08 11.86 -5.28
CA ARG A 737 -13.21 12.54 -6.58
C ARG A 737 -12.13 12.01 -7.51
N PHE A 738 -12.49 11.78 -8.77
CA PHE A 738 -11.55 11.26 -9.78
C PHE A 738 -11.96 11.71 -11.17
N THR A 739 -10.99 11.72 -12.08
CA THR A 739 -11.21 12.09 -13.49
C THR A 739 -10.73 10.96 -14.38
N PRO A 740 -11.63 10.18 -15.00
CA PRO A 740 -11.25 9.13 -15.95
C PRO A 740 -10.56 9.72 -17.19
N ARG A 741 -9.50 9.08 -17.67
CA ARG A 741 -8.79 9.45 -18.92
C ARG A 741 -9.33 8.70 -20.14
N ALA A 742 -10.27 7.78 -19.95
CA ALA A 742 -10.91 7.00 -21.01
C ALA A 742 -12.31 6.57 -20.58
N SER A 743 -13.11 5.98 -21.50
CA SER A 743 -14.45 5.42 -21.24
C SER A 743 -15.48 6.50 -20.85
N VAL A 744 -16.48 6.12 -20.05
CA VAL A 744 -17.57 7.00 -19.61
C VAL A 744 -17.01 8.16 -18.77
N PHE A 745 -17.44 9.40 -19.09
CA PHE A 745 -16.98 10.63 -18.45
C PHE A 745 -15.49 10.96 -18.60
N LYS A 746 -14.87 10.51 -19.72
CA LYS A 746 -13.50 10.90 -20.05
C LYS A 746 -13.30 12.41 -19.83
N ASP A 747 -12.21 12.78 -19.12
CA ASP A 747 -11.77 14.14 -18.82
C ASP A 747 -12.80 14.99 -18.04
N LYS A 748 -13.79 14.36 -17.38
CA LYS A 748 -14.75 15.00 -16.47
C LYS A 748 -14.51 14.57 -15.04
N GLU A 749 -14.50 15.53 -14.12
CA GLU A 749 -14.45 15.21 -12.67
C GLU A 749 -15.73 14.49 -12.24
N CYS A 750 -15.58 13.37 -11.58
CA CYS A 750 -16.64 12.53 -11.00
C CYS A 750 -16.53 12.55 -9.49
N GLY A 751 -17.63 12.80 -8.79
CA GLY A 751 -17.79 12.42 -7.40
C GLY A 751 -18.18 10.95 -7.32
N GLY A 752 -17.75 10.24 -6.26
CA GLY A 752 -18.06 8.82 -6.15
C GLY A 752 -17.52 8.16 -4.90
N VAL A 753 -17.43 6.85 -4.95
CA VAL A 753 -16.87 6.01 -3.87
C VAL A 753 -15.77 5.11 -4.39
N ASN A 754 -14.73 4.92 -3.57
CA ASN A 754 -13.76 3.82 -3.69
C ASN A 754 -14.22 2.67 -2.80
N LEU A 755 -14.18 1.45 -3.33
CA LEU A 755 -14.51 0.23 -2.61
C LEU A 755 -13.24 -0.39 -2.06
N PHE A 756 -13.10 -0.39 -0.75
CA PHE A 756 -11.96 -0.97 -0.05
C PHE A 756 -12.35 -2.32 0.58
N ILE A 757 -11.77 -3.42 0.08
CA ILE A 757 -12.01 -4.76 0.65
C ILE A 757 -11.23 -4.87 1.96
N THR A 758 -11.94 -5.07 3.07
CA THR A 758 -11.36 -5.21 4.42
C THR A 758 -11.22 -6.67 4.83
N ASP A 759 -12.05 -7.57 4.28
CA ASP A 759 -12.00 -9.02 4.54
C ASP A 759 -12.55 -9.78 3.32
N ARG A 760 -11.67 -10.44 2.56
CA ARG A 760 -12.04 -11.21 1.36
C ARG A 760 -12.93 -12.43 1.66
N ALA A 761 -12.83 -13.03 2.84
CA ALA A 761 -13.63 -14.20 3.21
C ALA A 761 -15.10 -13.84 3.45
N ARG A 762 -15.34 -12.65 4.02
CA ARG A 762 -16.69 -12.12 4.30
C ARG A 762 -17.25 -11.27 3.17
N PHE A 763 -16.38 -10.73 2.31
CA PHE A 763 -16.81 -9.87 1.21
C PHE A 763 -17.71 -10.61 0.21
N ARG A 764 -18.85 -10.00 -0.08
CA ARG A 764 -19.85 -10.49 -1.05
C ARG A 764 -19.99 -9.46 -2.16
N PRO A 765 -19.22 -9.59 -3.27
CA PRO A 765 -19.15 -8.55 -4.30
C PRO A 765 -20.50 -8.26 -4.97
N VAL A 766 -21.30 -9.29 -5.28
CA VAL A 766 -22.59 -9.08 -5.94
C VAL A 766 -23.57 -8.38 -5.00
N ARG A 767 -23.53 -8.70 -3.70
CA ARG A 767 -24.29 -7.96 -2.68
C ARG A 767 -23.86 -6.50 -2.63
N ALA A 768 -22.55 -6.21 -2.62
CA ALA A 768 -22.05 -4.84 -2.60
C ALA A 768 -22.49 -4.04 -3.84
N GLY A 769 -22.41 -4.64 -5.05
CA GLY A 769 -22.89 -4.03 -6.28
C GLY A 769 -24.39 -3.77 -6.28
N LEU A 770 -25.20 -4.70 -5.73
CA LEU A 770 -26.65 -4.52 -5.55
C LEU A 770 -26.98 -3.39 -4.57
N GLU A 771 -26.28 -3.31 -3.43
CA GLU A 771 -26.47 -2.23 -2.46
C GLU A 771 -26.15 -0.86 -3.07
N ILE A 772 -25.11 -0.78 -3.93
CA ILE A 772 -24.82 0.44 -4.68
C ILE A 772 -25.98 0.76 -5.63
N ALA A 773 -26.50 -0.22 -6.39
CA ALA A 773 -27.60 -0.01 -7.31
C ALA A 773 -28.88 0.48 -6.59
N VAL A 774 -29.23 -0.12 -5.45
CA VAL A 774 -30.37 0.28 -4.62
C VAL A 774 -30.12 1.69 -4.03
N ALA A 775 -28.92 1.97 -3.54
CA ALA A 775 -28.54 3.29 -3.04
C ALA A 775 -28.69 4.39 -4.10
N LEU A 776 -28.17 4.11 -5.31
CA LEU A 776 -28.29 5.04 -6.45
C LEU A 776 -29.77 5.33 -6.79
N ARG A 777 -30.60 4.29 -6.81
CA ARG A 777 -32.04 4.45 -7.07
C ARG A 777 -32.73 5.27 -6.00
N ARG A 778 -32.34 5.11 -4.73
CA ARG A 778 -32.93 5.85 -3.58
C ARG A 778 -32.45 7.30 -3.50
N LEU A 779 -31.15 7.53 -3.70
CA LEU A 779 -30.50 8.81 -3.46
C LEU A 779 -30.49 9.73 -4.68
N PHE A 780 -30.45 9.13 -5.89
CA PHE A 780 -30.27 9.82 -7.18
C PHE A 780 -31.25 9.30 -8.24
N PRO A 781 -32.58 9.25 -7.95
CA PRO A 781 -33.57 8.56 -8.81
C PRO A 781 -33.77 9.21 -10.18
N GLN A 782 -33.40 10.50 -10.34
CA GLN A 782 -33.54 11.22 -11.60
C GLN A 782 -32.26 11.20 -12.44
N ASP A 783 -31.11 10.93 -11.80
CA ASP A 783 -29.81 11.02 -12.45
C ASP A 783 -29.33 9.67 -12.96
N TRP A 784 -29.58 8.58 -12.18
CA TRP A 784 -29.11 7.24 -12.53
C TRP A 784 -30.05 6.52 -13.52
N LYS A 785 -29.48 6.06 -14.65
CA LYS A 785 -30.18 5.31 -15.69
C LYS A 785 -30.30 3.83 -15.34
N VAL A 786 -31.24 3.49 -14.49
CA VAL A 786 -31.46 2.11 -14.00
C VAL A 786 -31.75 1.10 -15.12
N GLU A 787 -32.33 1.54 -16.25
CA GLU A 787 -32.67 0.66 -17.39
C GLU A 787 -31.43 -0.01 -17.99
N ASP A 788 -30.33 0.70 -18.06
CA ASP A 788 -29.08 0.22 -18.63
C ASP A 788 -28.42 -0.88 -17.75
N TYR A 789 -28.81 -0.98 -16.46
CA TYR A 789 -28.39 -2.05 -15.55
C TYR A 789 -28.85 -3.43 -16.01
N ALA A 790 -29.93 -3.52 -16.77
CA ALA A 790 -30.49 -4.76 -17.32
C ALA A 790 -29.49 -5.57 -18.17
N ARG A 791 -28.56 -4.86 -18.83
CA ARG A 791 -27.72 -5.44 -19.89
C ARG A 791 -26.77 -6.54 -19.40
N LEU A 792 -26.14 -6.38 -18.24
CA LEU A 792 -25.25 -7.38 -17.64
C LEU A 792 -25.94 -8.15 -16.51
N LEU A 793 -26.95 -7.57 -15.88
CA LEU A 793 -27.76 -8.24 -14.85
C LEU A 793 -28.51 -9.46 -15.41
N VAL A 794 -29.11 -9.33 -16.57
CA VAL A 794 -29.87 -10.39 -17.31
C VAL A 794 -30.84 -11.12 -16.39
N ASN A 795 -31.56 -10.38 -15.52
CA ASN A 795 -32.58 -10.91 -14.62
C ASN A 795 -33.67 -9.87 -14.39
N SER A 796 -34.86 -10.14 -14.90
CA SER A 796 -35.97 -9.19 -14.93
C SER A 796 -36.52 -8.91 -13.54
N GLU A 797 -36.68 -9.93 -12.72
CA GLU A 797 -37.20 -9.77 -11.34
C GLU A 797 -36.31 -8.88 -10.52
N THR A 798 -35.02 -9.11 -10.54
CA THR A 798 -34.02 -8.27 -9.82
C THR A 798 -34.07 -6.82 -10.31
N LEU A 799 -34.14 -6.60 -11.64
CA LEU A 799 -34.23 -5.24 -12.21
C LEU A 799 -35.48 -4.50 -11.71
N GLU A 800 -36.65 -5.15 -11.74
CA GLU A 800 -37.91 -4.55 -11.28
C GLU A 800 -37.85 -4.18 -9.79
N ARG A 801 -37.26 -5.04 -8.98
CA ARG A 801 -37.08 -4.78 -7.54
C ARG A 801 -36.12 -3.62 -7.27
N VAL A 802 -35.02 -3.52 -8.05
CA VAL A 802 -34.09 -2.36 -8.01
C VAL A 802 -34.81 -1.08 -8.45
N ARG A 803 -35.63 -1.11 -9.49
CA ARG A 803 -36.46 0.05 -9.91
C ARG A 803 -37.35 0.59 -8.78
N ARG A 804 -37.93 -0.30 -8.00
CA ARG A 804 -38.78 0.07 -6.84
C ARG A 804 -37.95 0.46 -5.63
N ALA A 805 -36.62 0.31 -5.68
CA ALA A 805 -35.71 0.49 -4.53
C ALA A 805 -36.05 -0.43 -3.34
N ASP A 806 -36.46 -1.68 -3.62
CA ASP A 806 -36.68 -2.70 -2.59
C ASP A 806 -35.43 -2.90 -1.75
N ASP A 807 -35.55 -3.47 -0.55
CA ASP A 807 -34.39 -3.75 0.29
C ASP A 807 -33.49 -4.82 -0.35
N ALA A 808 -32.16 -4.58 -0.35
CA ALA A 808 -31.22 -5.48 -1.02
C ALA A 808 -31.22 -6.90 -0.41
N GLU A 809 -31.44 -7.05 0.91
CA GLU A 809 -31.55 -8.36 1.56
C GLU A 809 -32.75 -9.15 1.07
N GLU A 810 -33.85 -8.46 0.82
CA GLU A 810 -35.05 -9.11 0.25
C GLU A 810 -34.83 -9.55 -1.20
N ILE A 811 -34.12 -8.72 -1.98
CA ILE A 811 -33.73 -9.06 -3.34
C ILE A 811 -32.83 -10.30 -3.33
N ILE A 812 -31.82 -10.33 -2.47
CA ILE A 812 -30.89 -11.46 -2.34
C ILE A 812 -31.64 -12.76 -1.93
N ARG A 813 -32.60 -12.64 -1.02
CA ARG A 813 -33.41 -13.79 -0.62
C ARG A 813 -34.20 -14.36 -1.79
N SER A 814 -34.69 -13.54 -2.73
CA SER A 814 -35.44 -14.04 -3.92
C SER A 814 -34.56 -14.87 -4.87
N TRP A 815 -33.24 -14.73 -4.83
CA TRP A 815 -32.35 -15.53 -5.68
C TRP A 815 -32.15 -16.96 -5.19
N GLN A 816 -32.36 -17.26 -3.91
CA GLN A 816 -31.97 -18.53 -3.28
C GLN A 816 -32.55 -19.78 -3.97
N PRO A 817 -33.81 -19.85 -4.36
CA PRO A 817 -34.34 -21.06 -5.03
C PRO A 817 -33.56 -21.42 -6.30
N ARG A 818 -33.30 -20.44 -7.18
CA ARG A 818 -32.54 -20.64 -8.42
C ARG A 818 -31.06 -20.88 -8.17
N LEU A 819 -30.48 -20.27 -7.11
CA LEU A 819 -29.10 -20.56 -6.70
C LEU A 819 -28.96 -21.99 -6.19
N ASP A 820 -29.93 -22.51 -5.43
CA ASP A 820 -29.89 -23.88 -4.93
C ASP A 820 -30.07 -24.91 -6.07
N GLU A 821 -30.89 -24.62 -7.06
CA GLU A 821 -30.95 -25.40 -8.28
C GLU A 821 -29.62 -25.42 -9.03
N PHE A 822 -29.02 -24.24 -9.22
CA PHE A 822 -27.69 -24.14 -9.83
C PHE A 822 -26.60 -24.87 -9.03
N ARG A 823 -26.59 -24.79 -7.68
CA ARG A 823 -25.64 -25.52 -6.82
C ARG A 823 -25.73 -27.03 -7.02
N ARG A 824 -26.96 -27.58 -7.14
CA ARG A 824 -27.18 -29.00 -7.44
C ARG A 824 -26.64 -29.39 -8.82
N ALA A 825 -26.94 -28.59 -9.84
CA ALA A 825 -26.46 -28.82 -11.21
C ALA A 825 -24.90 -28.68 -11.28
N ARG A 826 -24.35 -27.65 -10.65
CA ARG A 826 -22.91 -27.42 -10.56
C ARG A 826 -22.17 -28.60 -9.95
N ALA A 827 -22.72 -29.22 -8.89
CA ALA A 827 -22.09 -30.35 -8.21
C ALA A 827 -21.73 -31.52 -9.13
N GLN A 828 -22.51 -31.73 -10.20
CA GLN A 828 -22.26 -32.81 -11.18
C GLN A 828 -21.09 -32.48 -12.14
N ALA A 829 -20.76 -31.18 -12.29
CA ALA A 829 -19.69 -30.74 -13.19
C ALA A 829 -18.36 -30.52 -12.47
N LEU A 830 -18.32 -30.47 -11.14
CA LEU A 830 -17.12 -30.16 -10.37
C LEU A 830 -16.01 -31.21 -10.58
N LEU A 831 -14.77 -30.73 -10.63
CA LEU A 831 -13.56 -31.51 -10.83
C LEU A 831 -12.65 -31.52 -9.59
N TYR A 832 -12.77 -30.50 -8.76
CA TYR A 832 -11.89 -30.26 -7.61
C TYR A 832 -12.70 -30.20 -6.29
N ARG A 833 -12.01 -30.47 -5.18
CA ARG A 833 -12.57 -30.45 -3.81
C ARG A 833 -12.35 -29.12 -3.09
#